data_68a63b8646c2e0e3a048693d1f331700
#
_entry.id   68a63b8646c2e0e3a048693d1f331700
#
_cell.length_a   1.000
_cell.length_b   1.000
_cell.length_c   1.000
_cell.angle_alpha   90.00
_cell.angle_beta   90.00
_cell.angle_gamma   90.00
#
_symmetry.space_group_name_H-M   'P 1'
#
loop_
_entity.id
_entity.type
_entity.pdbx_description
1 polymer ?
#
loop_
_entity_poly.entity_id
_entity_poly.type
_entity_poly.pdbx_seq_one_letter_code
_entity_poly.pdbx_strand_id
1 'polypeptide(L)'
;VIFIGLVVLSACSGWALLEREWTRPLSELFSPSLQLDIASMATQLHLVATSVVALLAGGLLGVVSILLQQLVKNPLASDTTLGVGIGAQLAMLIVTLFLPSLAIYGGLYVAFVGAIMSMGLVFALSAPSRFNPLILILAGLVVNILLAAVANVLVLFFAERSNGMLSWAAGFLAQSSWDSSRALMITATLAAIACLPLLKPLTLMSLDDSQAKRLGVPINGIRALVVVIVAVVTALVISEVGLIGFIGLGAASLVNALGISSIGKRLVTAFGLGALLLLLTSNVALLLEPILGMQIPAGAMTGILGAPLIIWLILRQRRDRIETITPMMSGQNKTVVFWRWSVGVIITIMLACLFVQDINGWGISTDWALTQQYRLPRSLSAAATGMMLAVAGVLLQTLTRNPMASPEVLGVSSGAALGVILGFLLLPILGLSAGAGTLLISGLSGAMAVLLLIMWLARRVSSGYLLLVGIGIAAMMDGVMHMVKLSGDPRLEAMLSWLSGTTYSAQPSTVWYLMGIALILLVLSLLIVKPLRVLGLGTGVARNLGVAVTPVTLSLLALVAALSTASTLAVGPLSFIGLMVPHLATSLGAVKLERQLLLAALLGAGVMVIADWIGRYVMFPYELPAGTVAAIIGGGYFLWLIRKVPTAANS
;
A
#
# COMPACT_ATOMS: atom_id res chain seq x y z
N VAL A 1 -23.58 16.88 -12.05
CA VAL A 1 -23.70 15.62 -12.83
C VAL A 1 -23.15 14.46 -12.01
N ILE A 2 -21.87 14.47 -11.57
CA ILE A 2 -21.24 13.34 -10.85
C ILE A 2 -22.00 13.00 -9.55
N PHE A 3 -22.31 14.00 -8.72
CA PHE A 3 -23.07 13.79 -7.48
C PHE A 3 -24.45 13.18 -7.74
N ILE A 4 -25.19 13.73 -8.71
CA ILE A 4 -26.50 13.20 -9.10
C ILE A 4 -26.35 11.76 -9.62
N GLY A 5 -25.34 11.49 -10.45
CA GLY A 5 -25.08 10.14 -10.96
C GLY A 5 -24.82 9.12 -9.83
N LEU A 6 -24.03 9.48 -8.82
CA LEU A 6 -23.78 8.63 -7.64
C LEU A 6 -25.05 8.40 -6.83
N VAL A 7 -25.86 9.45 -6.61
CA VAL A 7 -27.16 9.32 -5.92
C VAL A 7 -28.07 8.35 -6.66
N VAL A 8 -28.19 8.52 -7.99
CA VAL A 8 -29.04 7.64 -8.82
C VAL A 8 -28.53 6.20 -8.78
N LEU A 9 -27.23 5.97 -8.96
CA LEU A 9 -26.64 4.62 -8.92
C LEU A 9 -26.81 3.96 -7.54
N SER A 10 -26.59 4.71 -6.46
CA SER A 10 -26.78 4.18 -5.11
C SER A 10 -28.25 3.88 -4.82
N ALA A 11 -29.17 4.73 -5.30
CA ALA A 11 -30.61 4.50 -5.16
C ALA A 11 -31.08 3.29 -6.00
N CYS A 12 -30.64 3.17 -7.25
CA CYS A 12 -30.99 2.03 -8.10
C CYS A 12 -30.43 0.71 -7.55
N SER A 13 -29.19 0.70 -7.07
CA SER A 13 -28.59 -0.51 -6.48
C SER A 13 -29.27 -0.88 -5.15
N GLY A 14 -29.63 0.10 -4.33
CA GLY A 14 -30.37 -0.12 -3.10
C GLY A 14 -31.79 -0.63 -3.35
N TRP A 15 -32.47 -0.09 -4.37
CA TRP A 15 -33.78 -0.59 -4.81
C TRP A 15 -33.73 -2.03 -5.29
N ALA A 16 -32.74 -2.38 -6.10
CA ALA A 16 -32.56 -3.74 -6.58
C ALA A 16 -32.31 -4.76 -5.43
N LEU A 17 -31.60 -4.35 -4.38
CA LEU A 17 -31.42 -5.16 -3.18
C LEU A 17 -32.73 -5.31 -2.40
N LEU A 18 -33.47 -4.21 -2.20
CA LEU A 18 -34.76 -4.25 -1.51
C LEU A 18 -35.75 -5.16 -2.24
N GLU A 19 -35.87 -5.05 -3.54
CA GLU A 19 -36.78 -5.88 -4.34
C GLU A 19 -36.41 -7.36 -4.26
N ARG A 20 -35.12 -7.68 -4.15
CA ARG A 20 -34.63 -9.07 -4.08
C ARG A 20 -34.80 -9.69 -2.70
N GLU A 21 -34.53 -8.93 -1.63
CA GLU A 21 -34.41 -9.51 -0.29
C GLU A 21 -35.56 -9.18 0.65
N TRP A 22 -36.31 -8.09 0.37
CA TRP A 22 -37.41 -7.64 1.22
C TRP A 22 -38.76 -8.06 0.64
N THR A 23 -39.42 -9.00 1.28
CA THR A 23 -40.69 -9.58 0.80
C THR A 23 -41.93 -8.94 1.43
N ARG A 24 -41.77 -8.00 2.39
CA ARG A 24 -42.86 -7.34 3.11
C ARG A 24 -43.16 -5.94 2.55
N PRO A 25 -44.29 -5.31 2.98
CA PRO A 25 -44.56 -3.92 2.62
C PRO A 25 -43.39 -2.99 3.02
N LEU A 26 -43.05 -2.02 2.18
CA LEU A 26 -41.96 -1.08 2.44
C LEU A 26 -42.19 -0.23 3.72
N SER A 27 -43.45 -0.04 4.14
CA SER A 27 -43.79 0.64 5.39
C SER A 27 -43.25 -0.07 6.63
N GLU A 28 -43.04 -1.38 6.56
CA GLU A 28 -42.53 -2.18 7.67
C GLU A 28 -40.98 -2.18 7.72
N LEU A 29 -40.31 -1.76 6.66
CA LEU A 29 -38.84 -1.71 6.60
C LEU A 29 -38.23 -0.83 7.72
N PHE A 30 -38.95 0.22 8.13
CA PHE A 30 -38.52 1.14 9.19
C PHE A 30 -39.25 0.90 10.52
N SER A 31 -40.00 -0.21 10.63
CA SER A 31 -40.65 -0.59 11.89
C SER A 31 -39.61 -1.02 12.92
N PRO A 32 -39.88 -0.86 14.23
CA PRO A 32 -38.99 -1.32 15.28
C PRO A 32 -38.71 -2.83 15.10
N SER A 33 -37.44 -3.22 15.15
CA SER A 33 -37.00 -4.60 14.91
C SER A 33 -37.71 -5.64 15.80
N LEU A 34 -38.11 -5.22 17.02
CA LEU A 34 -38.85 -6.04 17.99
C LEU A 34 -40.27 -6.45 17.55
N GLN A 35 -40.81 -5.80 16.53
CA GLN A 35 -42.13 -6.09 15.97
C GLN A 35 -42.09 -7.02 14.77
N LEU A 36 -40.89 -7.36 14.30
CA LEU A 36 -40.65 -8.23 13.16
C LEU A 36 -40.36 -9.67 13.61
N ASP A 37 -40.68 -10.64 12.77
CA ASP A 37 -40.18 -12.00 12.95
C ASP A 37 -38.65 -12.05 12.73
N ILE A 38 -38.00 -13.08 13.26
CA ILE A 38 -36.52 -13.21 13.27
C ILE A 38 -35.92 -13.06 11.86
N ALA A 39 -36.54 -13.65 10.83
CA ALA A 39 -36.05 -13.59 9.47
C ALA A 39 -36.14 -12.15 8.91
N SER A 40 -37.27 -11.47 9.08
CA SER A 40 -37.45 -10.09 8.63
C SER A 40 -36.58 -9.10 9.42
N MET A 41 -36.37 -9.34 10.72
CA MET A 41 -35.43 -8.59 11.54
C MET A 41 -33.99 -8.74 11.04
N ALA A 42 -33.56 -9.96 10.74
CA ALA A 42 -32.22 -10.22 10.20
C ALA A 42 -32.03 -9.51 8.85
N THR A 43 -33.02 -9.60 7.95
CA THR A 43 -33.00 -8.90 6.65
C THR A 43 -32.99 -7.37 6.81
N GLN A 44 -33.79 -6.84 7.74
CA GLN A 44 -33.79 -5.39 8.04
C GLN A 44 -32.40 -4.91 8.51
N LEU A 45 -31.78 -5.63 9.45
CA LEU A 45 -30.46 -5.30 9.95
C LEU A 45 -29.41 -5.41 8.82
N HIS A 46 -29.50 -6.46 8.02
CA HIS A 46 -28.59 -6.67 6.90
C HIS A 46 -28.70 -5.55 5.85
N LEU A 47 -29.88 -5.06 5.51
CA LEU A 47 -30.08 -4.02 4.52
C LEU A 47 -29.95 -2.60 5.10
N VAL A 48 -30.72 -2.27 6.16
CA VAL A 48 -30.85 -0.89 6.64
C VAL A 48 -29.68 -0.50 7.54
N ALA A 49 -29.35 -1.34 8.55
CA ALA A 49 -28.24 -1.01 9.45
C ALA A 49 -26.90 -0.98 8.70
N THR A 50 -26.67 -1.94 7.79
CA THR A 50 -25.49 -1.95 6.91
C THR A 50 -25.42 -0.70 6.04
N SER A 51 -26.52 -0.26 5.45
CA SER A 51 -26.57 0.97 4.65
C SER A 51 -26.26 2.22 5.47
N VAL A 52 -26.79 2.31 6.70
CA VAL A 52 -26.50 3.44 7.62
C VAL A 52 -25.02 3.44 8.01
N VAL A 53 -24.45 2.29 8.35
CA VAL A 53 -23.02 2.15 8.64
C VAL A 53 -22.17 2.55 7.45
N ALA A 54 -22.52 2.09 6.23
CA ALA A 54 -21.82 2.47 5.00
C ALA A 54 -21.84 3.99 4.77
N LEU A 55 -23.01 4.65 4.93
CA LEU A 55 -23.13 6.09 4.78
C LEU A 55 -22.26 6.86 5.79
N LEU A 56 -22.31 6.47 7.07
CA LEU A 56 -21.56 7.15 8.13
C LEU A 56 -20.05 6.90 8.02
N ALA A 57 -19.63 5.66 7.86
CA ALA A 57 -18.21 5.31 7.73
C ALA A 57 -17.59 5.95 6.48
N GLY A 58 -18.24 5.83 5.32
CA GLY A 58 -17.77 6.44 4.08
C GLY A 58 -17.69 7.97 4.16
N GLY A 59 -18.70 8.60 4.78
CA GLY A 59 -18.73 10.04 5.01
C GLY A 59 -17.58 10.51 5.91
N LEU A 60 -17.34 9.82 7.03
CA LEU A 60 -16.25 10.10 7.95
C LEU A 60 -14.88 9.96 7.30
N LEU A 61 -14.64 8.89 6.52
CA LEU A 61 -13.39 8.70 5.78
C LEU A 61 -13.17 9.79 4.73
N GLY A 62 -14.25 10.28 4.09
CA GLY A 62 -14.18 11.42 3.18
C GLY A 62 -13.72 12.71 3.89
N VAL A 63 -14.27 13.01 5.06
CA VAL A 63 -13.85 14.15 5.90
C VAL A 63 -12.39 14.02 6.32
N VAL A 64 -12.01 12.87 6.84
CA VAL A 64 -10.64 12.55 7.26
C VAL A 64 -9.64 12.83 6.13
N SER A 65 -9.93 12.35 4.91
CA SER A 65 -9.05 12.55 3.77
C SER A 65 -8.91 14.03 3.36
N ILE A 66 -9.99 14.82 3.40
CA ILE A 66 -9.90 16.27 3.15
C ILE A 66 -9.05 16.97 4.21
N LEU A 67 -9.22 16.63 5.49
CA LEU A 67 -8.41 17.19 6.58
C LEU A 67 -6.93 16.87 6.38
N LEU A 68 -6.60 15.62 6.03
CA LEU A 68 -5.23 15.21 5.76
C LEU A 68 -4.64 15.91 4.53
N GLN A 69 -5.38 15.97 3.42
CA GLN A 69 -4.92 16.67 2.21
C GLN A 69 -4.67 18.15 2.47
N GLN A 70 -5.51 18.78 3.27
CA GLN A 70 -5.33 20.18 3.67
C GLN A 70 -4.11 20.37 4.56
N LEU A 71 -3.88 19.46 5.50
CA LEU A 71 -2.76 19.49 6.42
C LEU A 71 -1.42 19.28 5.73
N VAL A 72 -1.35 18.27 4.86
CA VAL A 72 -0.14 17.81 4.20
C VAL A 72 0.12 18.56 2.89
N LYS A 73 -0.87 19.32 2.40
CA LYS A 73 -0.86 19.98 1.08
C LYS A 73 -0.52 19.00 -0.05
N ASN A 74 -0.97 17.74 0.12
CA ASN A 74 -0.76 16.66 -0.84
C ASN A 74 -2.09 15.98 -1.17
N PRO A 75 -2.52 15.95 -2.43
CA PRO A 75 -3.79 15.33 -2.83
C PRO A 75 -3.80 13.80 -2.67
N LEU A 76 -2.65 13.18 -2.39
CA LEU A 76 -2.53 11.74 -2.19
C LEU A 76 -2.70 11.32 -0.72
N ALA A 77 -2.76 12.28 0.22
CA ALA A 77 -2.92 11.97 1.63
C ALA A 77 -4.33 11.43 1.91
N SER A 78 -4.39 10.30 2.61
CA SER A 78 -5.61 9.60 3.01
C SER A 78 -5.42 8.91 4.36
N ASP A 79 -6.49 8.40 4.92
CA ASP A 79 -6.53 7.60 6.15
C ASP A 79 -5.57 6.40 6.10
N THR A 80 -5.48 5.73 4.96
CA THR A 80 -4.59 4.57 4.77
C THR A 80 -3.11 4.92 4.84
N THR A 81 -2.73 6.18 4.58
CA THR A 81 -1.32 6.62 4.59
C THR A 81 -0.73 6.79 6.00
N LEU A 82 -1.54 6.81 7.05
CA LEU A 82 -1.09 7.02 8.43
C LEU A 82 -0.86 5.73 9.23
N GLY A 83 -1.07 4.55 8.63
CA GLY A 83 -0.83 3.27 9.28
C GLY A 83 -1.80 2.93 10.44
N VAL A 84 -2.90 3.69 10.59
CA VAL A 84 -3.88 3.49 11.65
C VAL A 84 -4.55 2.12 11.55
N GLY A 85 -4.93 1.75 10.33
CA GLY A 85 -5.62 0.50 10.07
C GLY A 85 -4.79 -0.75 10.35
N ILE A 86 -3.54 -0.75 9.94
CA ILE A 86 -2.66 -1.90 10.18
C ILE A 86 -2.35 -2.07 11.67
N GLY A 87 -2.33 -0.97 12.44
CA GLY A 87 -2.19 -1.02 13.89
C GLY A 87 -3.38 -1.71 14.56
N ALA A 88 -4.60 -1.39 14.12
CA ALA A 88 -5.81 -2.07 14.56
C ALA A 88 -5.78 -3.56 14.21
N GLN A 89 -5.43 -3.89 12.95
CA GLN A 89 -5.33 -5.26 12.48
C GLN A 89 -4.31 -6.08 13.27
N LEU A 90 -3.12 -5.55 13.48
CA LEU A 90 -2.07 -6.24 14.23
C LEU A 90 -2.48 -6.48 15.69
N ALA A 91 -3.06 -5.49 16.35
CA ALA A 91 -3.54 -5.63 17.72
C ALA A 91 -4.63 -6.70 17.84
N MET A 92 -5.61 -6.66 16.95
CA MET A 92 -6.66 -7.67 16.88
C MET A 92 -6.08 -9.07 16.63
N LEU A 93 -5.13 -9.19 15.70
CA LEU A 93 -4.49 -10.46 15.38
C LEU A 93 -3.73 -11.01 16.60
N ILE A 94 -2.93 -10.20 17.29
CA ILE A 94 -2.22 -10.60 18.51
C ILE A 94 -3.21 -11.09 19.58
N VAL A 95 -4.27 -10.33 19.81
CA VAL A 95 -5.24 -10.68 20.86
C VAL A 95 -6.05 -11.92 20.48
N THR A 96 -6.45 -12.07 19.23
CA THR A 96 -7.16 -13.28 18.76
C THR A 96 -6.30 -14.54 18.89
N LEU A 97 -5.00 -14.44 18.63
CA LEU A 97 -4.09 -15.59 18.70
C LEU A 97 -3.68 -15.97 20.13
N PHE A 98 -3.42 -14.98 21.00
CA PHE A 98 -2.81 -15.22 22.31
C PHE A 98 -3.74 -14.95 23.49
N LEU A 99 -4.82 -14.16 23.31
CA LEU A 99 -5.77 -13.79 24.35
C LEU A 99 -7.23 -13.84 23.82
N PRO A 100 -7.72 -15.00 23.33
CA PRO A 100 -8.99 -15.10 22.61
C PRO A 100 -10.21 -14.64 23.42
N SER A 101 -10.21 -14.77 24.74
CA SER A 101 -11.27 -14.24 25.60
C SER A 101 -11.41 -12.71 25.49
N LEU A 102 -10.31 -12.01 25.40
CA LEU A 102 -10.31 -10.56 25.24
C LEU A 102 -10.78 -10.14 23.82
N ALA A 103 -10.51 -10.95 22.80
CA ALA A 103 -11.01 -10.73 21.45
C ALA A 103 -12.55 -10.82 21.39
N ILE A 104 -13.15 -11.82 22.07
CA ILE A 104 -14.60 -12.04 22.08
C ILE A 104 -15.35 -10.89 22.77
N TYR A 105 -14.87 -10.44 23.93
CA TYR A 105 -15.58 -9.45 24.76
C TYR A 105 -15.12 -8.01 24.53
N GLY A 106 -13.96 -7.79 23.93
CA GLY A 106 -13.34 -6.48 23.82
C GLY A 106 -12.72 -6.15 22.46
N GLY A 107 -13.06 -6.88 21.39
CA GLY A 107 -12.43 -6.75 20.08
C GLY A 107 -12.41 -5.32 19.53
N LEU A 108 -13.54 -4.59 19.64
CA LEU A 108 -13.61 -3.20 19.20
C LEU A 108 -12.61 -2.29 19.95
N TYR A 109 -12.51 -2.47 21.27
CA TYR A 109 -11.56 -1.70 22.09
C TYR A 109 -10.11 -2.06 21.75
N VAL A 110 -9.83 -3.32 21.47
CA VAL A 110 -8.50 -3.79 21.04
C VAL A 110 -8.11 -3.14 19.71
N ALA A 111 -9.00 -3.17 18.72
CA ALA A 111 -8.78 -2.52 17.42
C ALA A 111 -8.53 -1.01 17.58
N PHE A 112 -9.35 -0.35 18.41
CA PHE A 112 -9.20 1.07 18.71
C PHE A 112 -7.84 1.39 19.36
N VAL A 113 -7.46 0.64 20.39
CA VAL A 113 -6.17 0.82 21.09
C VAL A 113 -5.01 0.59 20.12
N GLY A 114 -5.05 -0.48 19.30
CA GLY A 114 -4.04 -0.75 18.29
C GLY A 114 -3.89 0.37 17.27
N ALA A 115 -5.01 0.91 16.80
CA ALA A 115 -5.04 2.06 15.91
C ALA A 115 -4.39 3.31 16.53
N ILE A 116 -4.74 3.64 17.77
CA ILE A 116 -4.17 4.79 18.51
C ILE A 116 -2.68 4.57 18.80
N MET A 117 -2.25 3.36 19.16
CA MET A 117 -0.82 3.06 19.38
C MET A 117 0.00 3.23 18.10
N SER A 118 -0.47 2.70 16.98
CA SER A 118 0.18 2.89 15.69
C SER A 118 0.30 4.36 15.33
N MET A 119 -0.78 5.11 15.49
CA MET A 119 -0.80 6.54 15.25
C MET A 119 0.11 7.31 16.21
N GLY A 120 0.13 6.93 17.49
CA GLY A 120 1.05 7.49 18.48
C GLY A 120 2.52 7.29 18.08
N LEU A 121 2.85 6.12 17.51
CA LEU A 121 4.18 5.85 16.94
C LEU A 121 4.51 6.79 15.77
N VAL A 122 3.58 6.98 14.83
CA VAL A 122 3.75 7.92 13.72
C VAL A 122 3.96 9.34 14.24
N PHE A 123 3.24 9.74 15.27
CA PHE A 123 3.41 11.05 15.92
C PHE A 123 4.75 11.20 16.61
N ALA A 124 5.13 10.22 17.41
CA ALA A 124 6.42 10.23 18.09
C ALA A 124 7.59 10.37 17.10
N LEU A 125 7.46 9.78 15.91
CA LEU A 125 8.44 9.89 14.83
C LEU A 125 8.40 11.26 14.12
N SER A 126 7.23 11.87 14.01
CA SER A 126 7.05 13.14 13.29
C SER A 126 7.21 14.37 14.17
N ALA A 127 7.06 14.23 15.49
CA ALA A 127 7.14 15.33 16.46
C ALA A 127 8.46 16.12 16.41
N PRO A 128 9.66 15.49 16.30
CA PRO A 128 10.93 16.22 16.20
C PRO A 128 10.99 17.15 14.98
N SER A 129 10.32 16.80 13.90
CA SER A 129 10.23 17.60 12.69
C SER A 129 9.10 18.65 12.71
N ARG A 130 8.48 18.89 13.86
CA ARG A 130 7.31 19.78 14.03
C ARG A 130 6.15 19.38 13.11
N PHE A 131 5.92 18.09 12.95
CA PHE A 131 4.89 17.53 12.07
C PHE A 131 5.03 17.99 10.62
N ASN A 132 6.26 18.02 10.11
CA ASN A 132 6.50 18.31 8.69
C ASN A 132 5.67 17.31 7.85
N PRO A 133 4.86 17.79 6.90
CA PRO A 133 3.96 16.97 6.11
C PRO A 133 4.66 15.79 5.40
N LEU A 134 5.83 15.99 4.85
CA LEU A 134 6.60 14.94 4.17
C LEU A 134 7.03 13.84 5.16
N ILE A 135 7.52 14.25 6.34
CA ILE A 135 7.99 13.31 7.36
C ILE A 135 6.81 12.56 7.99
N LEU A 136 5.67 13.20 8.13
CA LEU A 136 4.46 12.56 8.64
C LEU A 136 3.99 11.42 7.71
N ILE A 137 3.93 11.68 6.39
CA ILE A 137 3.58 10.63 5.40
C ILE A 137 4.63 9.52 5.41
N LEU A 138 5.90 9.87 5.42
CA LEU A 138 6.99 8.89 5.43
C LEU A 138 6.93 8.01 6.69
N ALA A 139 6.73 8.63 7.86
CA ALA A 139 6.56 7.89 9.12
C ALA A 139 5.35 6.95 9.07
N GLY A 140 4.20 7.42 8.55
CA GLY A 140 2.99 6.62 8.37
C GLY A 140 3.23 5.43 7.45
N LEU A 141 3.87 5.64 6.29
CA LEU A 141 4.22 4.59 5.35
C LEU A 141 5.14 3.54 5.97
N VAL A 142 6.19 3.98 6.66
CA VAL A 142 7.18 3.08 7.29
C VAL A 142 6.52 2.25 8.40
N VAL A 143 5.71 2.88 9.26
CA VAL A 143 4.97 2.18 10.32
C VAL A 143 3.99 1.19 9.71
N ASN A 144 3.25 1.58 8.67
CA ASN A 144 2.31 0.70 7.98
C ASN A 144 2.99 -0.57 7.47
N ILE A 145 4.11 -0.44 6.75
CA ILE A 145 4.80 -1.60 6.18
C ILE A 145 5.47 -2.46 7.26
N LEU A 146 6.03 -1.84 8.31
CA LEU A 146 6.62 -2.59 9.41
C LEU A 146 5.59 -3.43 10.16
N LEU A 147 4.45 -2.83 10.52
CA LEU A 147 3.38 -3.54 11.22
C LEU A 147 2.71 -4.59 10.30
N ALA A 148 2.58 -4.31 9.00
CA ALA A 148 2.09 -5.27 8.01
C ALA A 148 3.03 -6.48 7.89
N ALA A 149 4.35 -6.28 7.90
CA ALA A 149 5.31 -7.37 7.87
C ALA A 149 5.16 -8.28 9.11
N VAL A 150 5.00 -7.69 10.30
CA VAL A 150 4.76 -8.46 11.54
C VAL A 150 3.41 -9.20 11.47
N ALA A 151 2.35 -8.54 11.00
CA ALA A 151 1.04 -9.17 10.85
C ALA A 151 1.09 -10.35 9.86
N ASN A 152 1.78 -10.20 8.72
CA ASN A 152 1.95 -11.28 7.74
C ASN A 152 2.70 -12.49 8.30
N VAL A 153 3.72 -12.27 9.15
CA VAL A 153 4.41 -13.35 9.86
C VAL A 153 3.45 -14.11 10.76
N LEU A 154 2.64 -13.40 11.56
CA LEU A 154 1.65 -14.04 12.44
C LEU A 154 0.59 -14.83 11.65
N VAL A 155 0.10 -14.27 10.56
CA VAL A 155 -0.87 -14.97 9.67
C VAL A 155 -0.25 -16.23 9.08
N LEU A 156 1.02 -16.19 8.68
CA LEU A 156 1.71 -17.35 8.10
C LEU A 156 1.84 -18.50 9.12
N PHE A 157 2.22 -18.18 10.36
CA PHE A 157 2.40 -19.20 11.41
C PHE A 157 1.09 -19.72 12.00
N PHE A 158 0.04 -18.92 11.98
CA PHE A 158 -1.25 -19.23 12.59
C PHE A 158 -2.40 -19.14 11.59
N ALA A 159 -2.19 -19.65 10.36
CA ALA A 159 -3.12 -19.48 9.23
C ALA A 159 -4.57 -19.88 9.60
N GLU A 160 -4.78 -21.06 10.20
CA GLU A 160 -6.11 -21.55 10.58
C GLU A 160 -6.81 -20.63 11.60
N ARG A 161 -6.07 -20.13 12.60
CA ARG A 161 -6.64 -19.27 13.65
C ARG A 161 -6.86 -17.84 13.21
N SER A 162 -6.20 -17.42 12.13
CA SER A 162 -6.28 -16.05 11.61
C SER A 162 -7.38 -15.85 10.56
N ASN A 163 -8.02 -16.89 10.05
CA ASN A 163 -9.00 -16.80 8.96
C ASN A 163 -10.16 -15.83 9.25
N GLY A 164 -10.78 -15.90 10.45
CA GLY A 164 -11.83 -14.96 10.83
C GLY A 164 -11.34 -13.51 10.93
N MET A 165 -10.06 -13.31 11.27
CA MET A 165 -9.45 -12.00 11.36
C MET A 165 -9.13 -11.41 9.99
N LEU A 166 -8.82 -12.24 9.00
CA LEU A 166 -8.60 -11.82 7.62
C LEU A 166 -9.87 -11.26 6.98
N SER A 167 -11.04 -11.85 7.27
CA SER A 167 -12.32 -11.33 6.79
C SER A 167 -12.63 -9.96 7.40
N TRP A 168 -12.45 -9.78 8.72
CA TRP A 168 -12.60 -8.48 9.37
C TRP A 168 -11.63 -7.44 8.81
N ALA A 169 -10.36 -7.81 8.63
CA ALA A 169 -9.33 -6.92 8.07
C ALA A 169 -9.63 -6.51 6.62
N ALA A 170 -10.39 -7.30 5.89
CA ALA A 170 -10.81 -6.95 4.53
C ALA A 170 -11.97 -5.93 4.47
N GLY A 171 -12.46 -5.47 5.62
CA GLY A 171 -13.54 -4.48 5.74
C GLY A 171 -14.93 -5.08 5.55
N PHE A 172 -15.60 -5.42 6.65
CA PHE A 172 -16.89 -6.07 6.63
C PHE A 172 -17.99 -5.12 7.13
N LEU A 173 -18.97 -4.82 6.29
CA LEU A 173 -20.04 -3.87 6.61
C LEU A 173 -21.32 -4.54 7.14
N ALA A 174 -21.49 -5.86 6.97
CA ALA A 174 -22.70 -6.55 7.40
C ALA A 174 -22.91 -6.40 8.91
N GLN A 175 -24.12 -5.99 9.30
CA GLN A 175 -24.48 -5.70 10.67
C GLN A 175 -25.50 -6.70 11.21
N SER A 176 -25.32 -7.10 12.47
CA SER A 176 -26.27 -7.91 13.23
C SER A 176 -26.98 -7.12 14.32
N SER A 177 -26.61 -5.85 14.54
CA SER A 177 -27.19 -4.94 15.52
C SER A 177 -27.13 -3.48 15.05
N TRP A 178 -27.77 -2.58 15.76
CA TRP A 178 -27.70 -1.13 15.55
C TRP A 178 -26.54 -0.44 16.29
N ASP A 179 -25.72 -1.19 17.01
CA ASP A 179 -24.69 -0.60 17.89
C ASP A 179 -23.61 0.14 17.10
N SER A 180 -23.09 -0.46 16.01
CA SER A 180 -22.13 0.21 15.12
C SER A 180 -22.72 1.47 14.48
N SER A 181 -24.01 1.44 14.09
CA SER A 181 -24.68 2.63 13.55
C SER A 181 -24.75 3.76 14.59
N ARG A 182 -25.05 3.43 15.86
CA ARG A 182 -25.08 4.42 16.96
C ARG A 182 -23.68 4.98 17.25
N ALA A 183 -22.68 4.11 17.34
CA ALA A 183 -21.27 4.50 17.58
C ALA A 183 -20.77 5.45 16.48
N LEU A 184 -21.00 5.11 15.20
CA LEU A 184 -20.60 5.95 14.08
C LEU A 184 -21.40 7.26 14.00
N MET A 185 -22.67 7.29 14.39
CA MET A 185 -23.46 8.51 14.44
C MET A 185 -22.92 9.47 15.51
N ILE A 186 -22.59 8.96 16.70
CA ILE A 186 -21.93 9.73 17.75
C ILE A 186 -20.58 10.26 17.25
N THR A 187 -19.79 9.40 16.62
CA THR A 187 -18.49 9.77 16.03
C THR A 187 -18.64 10.89 15.00
N ALA A 188 -19.63 10.79 14.09
CA ALA A 188 -19.89 11.80 13.07
C ALA A 188 -20.29 13.16 13.69
N THR A 189 -21.13 13.12 14.73
CA THR A 189 -21.55 14.32 15.45
C THR A 189 -20.36 14.98 16.16
N LEU A 190 -19.55 14.21 16.88
CA LEU A 190 -18.37 14.72 17.56
C LEU A 190 -17.30 15.25 16.58
N ALA A 191 -17.09 14.55 15.46
CA ALA A 191 -16.19 15.01 14.40
C ALA A 191 -16.66 16.31 13.77
N ALA A 192 -17.96 16.45 13.51
CA ALA A 192 -18.54 17.70 12.98
C ALA A 192 -18.31 18.86 13.96
N ILE A 193 -18.62 18.67 15.25
CA ILE A 193 -18.40 19.68 16.30
C ILE A 193 -16.92 20.05 16.40
N ALA A 194 -16.00 19.07 16.39
CA ALA A 194 -14.56 19.29 16.46
C ALA A 194 -14.00 20.02 15.23
N CYS A 195 -14.61 19.86 14.05
CA CYS A 195 -14.19 20.55 12.83
C CYS A 195 -14.63 22.02 12.79
N LEU A 196 -15.69 22.43 13.48
CA LEU A 196 -16.22 23.81 13.43
C LEU A 196 -15.16 24.88 13.78
N PRO A 197 -14.42 24.79 14.91
CA PRO A 197 -13.42 25.79 15.26
C PRO A 197 -12.20 25.77 14.31
N LEU A 198 -11.99 24.66 13.59
CA LEU A 198 -10.86 24.49 12.68
C LEU A 198 -11.08 25.10 11.28
N LEU A 199 -12.32 25.46 10.91
CA LEU A 199 -12.64 25.97 9.58
C LEU A 199 -11.84 27.22 9.21
N LYS A 200 -11.75 28.19 10.11
CA LYS A 200 -11.00 29.45 9.89
C LYS A 200 -9.48 29.20 9.83
N PRO A 201 -8.85 28.56 10.84
CA PRO A 201 -7.42 28.24 10.80
C PRO A 201 -7.01 27.42 9.57
N LEU A 202 -7.77 26.39 9.20
CA LEU A 202 -7.48 25.56 8.01
C LEU A 202 -7.59 26.37 6.70
N THR A 203 -8.51 27.32 6.63
CA THR A 203 -8.61 28.23 5.46
C THR A 203 -7.37 29.11 5.36
N LEU A 204 -6.86 29.64 6.48
CA LEU A 204 -5.64 30.43 6.50
C LEU A 204 -4.39 29.60 6.19
N MET A 205 -4.36 28.35 6.61
CA MET A 205 -3.28 27.40 6.30
C MET A 205 -3.26 26.95 4.82
N SER A 206 -4.27 27.24 4.02
CA SER A 206 -4.22 27.07 2.56
C SER A 206 -3.23 28.01 1.89
N LEU A 207 -2.91 29.13 2.53
CA LEU A 207 -1.80 30.02 2.20
C LEU A 207 -0.46 29.36 2.61
N ASP A 208 0.67 30.07 2.35
CA ASP A 208 1.96 29.63 2.87
C ASP A 208 2.01 29.68 4.41
N ASP A 209 2.71 28.72 5.01
CA ASP A 209 2.88 28.61 6.46
C ASP A 209 3.40 29.91 7.12
N SER A 210 4.32 30.60 6.41
CA SER A 210 4.85 31.89 6.84
C SER A 210 3.78 33.00 6.89
N GLN A 211 2.86 33.01 5.94
CA GLN A 211 1.75 33.95 5.90
C GLN A 211 0.69 33.63 6.96
N ALA A 212 0.32 32.34 7.11
CA ALA A 212 -0.61 31.90 8.14
C ALA A 212 -0.09 32.23 9.54
N LYS A 213 1.21 32.05 9.80
CA LYS A 213 1.85 32.41 11.06
C LYS A 213 1.80 33.91 11.33
N ARG A 214 2.02 34.76 10.31
CA ARG A 214 1.89 36.23 10.42
C ARG A 214 0.46 36.68 10.75
N LEU A 215 -0.53 35.89 10.33
CA LEU A 215 -1.95 36.11 10.65
C LEU A 215 -2.36 35.56 12.04
N GLY A 216 -1.38 35.13 12.86
CA GLY A 216 -1.61 34.68 14.24
C GLY A 216 -2.04 33.21 14.38
N VAL A 217 -1.98 32.39 13.32
CA VAL A 217 -2.37 30.99 13.41
C VAL A 217 -1.27 30.16 14.09
N PRO A 218 -1.55 29.44 15.19
CA PRO A 218 -0.61 28.54 15.84
C PRO A 218 -0.50 27.23 15.05
N ILE A 219 0.24 27.27 13.92
CA ILE A 219 0.30 26.19 12.91
C ILE A 219 0.55 24.81 13.53
N ASN A 220 1.54 24.70 14.44
CA ASN A 220 1.89 23.41 15.05
C ASN A 220 0.77 22.85 15.93
N GLY A 221 0.09 23.73 16.69
CA GLY A 221 -1.05 23.34 17.51
C GLY A 221 -2.25 22.88 16.66
N ILE A 222 -2.55 23.60 15.57
CA ILE A 222 -3.62 23.23 14.64
C ILE A 222 -3.29 21.92 13.94
N ARG A 223 -2.04 21.73 13.48
CA ARG A 223 -1.59 20.46 12.88
C ARG A 223 -1.76 19.30 13.85
N ALA A 224 -1.28 19.43 15.09
CA ALA A 224 -1.42 18.38 16.10
C ALA A 224 -2.90 18.05 16.37
N LEU A 225 -3.75 19.07 16.52
CA LEU A 225 -5.17 18.89 16.78
C LEU A 225 -5.88 18.18 15.60
N VAL A 226 -5.66 18.60 14.35
CA VAL A 226 -6.23 17.95 13.17
C VAL A 226 -5.80 16.49 13.11
N VAL A 227 -4.54 16.21 13.37
CA VAL A 227 -4.00 14.85 13.31
C VAL A 227 -4.63 13.98 14.41
N VAL A 228 -4.85 14.50 15.63
CA VAL A 228 -5.57 13.79 16.71
C VAL A 228 -7.01 13.49 16.30
N ILE A 229 -7.73 14.47 15.74
CA ILE A 229 -9.11 14.26 15.26
C ILE A 229 -9.15 13.18 14.18
N VAL A 230 -8.26 13.24 13.20
CA VAL A 230 -8.14 12.25 12.14
C VAL A 230 -7.87 10.86 12.72
N ALA A 231 -6.92 10.76 13.66
CA ALA A 231 -6.56 9.50 14.31
C ALA A 231 -7.76 8.86 15.03
N VAL A 232 -8.44 9.64 15.86
CA VAL A 232 -9.57 9.15 16.65
C VAL A 232 -10.72 8.75 15.74
N VAL A 233 -11.09 9.59 14.76
CA VAL A 233 -12.17 9.28 13.83
C VAL A 233 -11.86 8.03 13.01
N THR A 234 -10.64 7.92 12.46
CA THR A 234 -10.23 6.75 11.68
C THR A 234 -10.21 5.49 12.55
N ALA A 235 -9.68 5.58 13.78
CA ALA A 235 -9.63 4.45 14.71
C ALA A 235 -11.03 3.93 15.06
N LEU A 236 -11.99 4.85 15.32
CA LEU A 236 -13.38 4.50 15.60
C LEU A 236 -14.07 3.88 14.37
N VAL A 237 -13.85 4.42 13.18
CA VAL A 237 -14.39 3.81 11.95
C VAL A 237 -13.83 2.42 11.74
N ILE A 238 -12.50 2.23 11.84
CA ILE A 238 -11.85 0.93 11.61
C ILE A 238 -12.26 -0.09 12.67
N SER A 239 -12.43 0.30 13.93
CA SER A 239 -12.88 -0.63 14.97
C SER A 239 -14.28 -1.19 14.68
N GLU A 240 -15.17 -0.41 14.07
CA GLU A 240 -16.54 -0.84 13.76
C GLU A 240 -16.67 -1.64 12.45
N VAL A 241 -15.92 -1.27 11.40
CA VAL A 241 -16.12 -1.80 10.05
C VAL A 241 -14.89 -2.45 9.42
N GLY A 242 -13.78 -2.53 10.15
CA GLY A 242 -12.50 -3.02 9.62
C GLY A 242 -11.84 -2.03 8.68
N LEU A 243 -10.89 -2.53 7.87
CA LEU A 243 -10.11 -1.72 6.94
C LEU A 243 -10.90 -1.42 5.67
N ILE A 244 -11.17 -0.14 5.42
CA ILE A 244 -11.80 0.34 4.19
C ILE A 244 -10.86 1.36 3.54
N GLY A 245 -10.19 0.95 2.47
CA GLY A 245 -9.31 1.83 1.70
C GLY A 245 -10.04 2.59 0.59
N PHE A 246 -9.37 3.58 0.02
CA PHE A 246 -9.74 4.29 -1.21
C PHE A 246 -11.01 5.16 -1.18
N ILE A 247 -11.96 4.93 -0.29
CA ILE A 247 -13.21 5.73 -0.21
C ILE A 247 -12.89 7.19 0.12
N GLY A 248 -12.09 7.42 1.15
CA GLY A 248 -11.68 8.76 1.54
C GLY A 248 -10.90 9.49 0.43
N LEU A 249 -9.95 8.79 -0.19
CA LEU A 249 -9.18 9.32 -1.33
C LEU A 249 -10.06 9.60 -2.54
N GLY A 250 -10.99 8.72 -2.87
CA GLY A 250 -11.96 8.89 -3.95
C GLY A 250 -12.88 10.08 -3.72
N ALA A 251 -13.46 10.20 -2.52
CA ALA A 251 -14.29 11.34 -2.14
C ALA A 251 -13.55 12.66 -2.23
N ALA A 252 -12.32 12.72 -1.67
CA ALA A 252 -11.49 13.92 -1.71
C ALA A 252 -11.07 14.29 -3.14
N SER A 253 -10.74 13.31 -3.99
CA SER A 253 -10.42 13.52 -5.40
C SER A 253 -11.61 14.07 -6.18
N LEU A 254 -12.83 13.58 -5.90
CA LEU A 254 -14.06 14.12 -6.49
C LEU A 254 -14.33 15.56 -6.04
N VAL A 255 -14.13 15.88 -4.75
CA VAL A 255 -14.26 17.27 -4.24
C VAL A 255 -13.28 18.20 -4.93
N ASN A 256 -12.03 17.76 -5.13
CA ASN A 256 -11.02 18.52 -5.85
C ASN A 256 -11.42 18.73 -7.32
N ALA A 257 -11.96 17.71 -7.98
CA ALA A 257 -12.44 17.79 -9.37
C ALA A 257 -13.65 18.72 -9.53
N LEU A 258 -14.46 18.91 -8.48
CA LEU A 258 -15.56 19.88 -8.45
C LEU A 258 -15.11 21.34 -8.26
N GLY A 259 -13.82 21.58 -7.98
CA GLY A 259 -13.26 22.93 -7.83
C GLY A 259 -13.77 23.70 -6.62
N ILE A 260 -14.22 23.02 -5.56
CA ILE A 260 -14.77 23.66 -4.35
C ILE A 260 -13.61 24.26 -3.54
N SER A 261 -13.62 25.57 -3.34
CA SER A 261 -12.55 26.31 -2.65
C SER A 261 -12.75 26.43 -1.13
N SER A 262 -14.00 26.60 -0.67
CA SER A 262 -14.31 26.76 0.76
C SER A 262 -14.12 25.47 1.53
N ILE A 263 -13.32 25.46 2.59
CA ILE A 263 -13.01 24.26 3.39
C ILE A 263 -14.27 23.64 4.02
N GLY A 264 -15.18 24.43 4.53
CA GLY A 264 -16.45 23.94 5.08
C GLY A 264 -17.29 23.21 4.02
N LYS A 265 -17.42 23.79 2.82
CA LYS A 265 -18.13 23.14 1.71
C LYS A 265 -17.41 21.87 1.26
N ARG A 266 -16.07 21.87 1.24
CA ARG A 266 -15.25 20.68 0.92
C ARG A 266 -15.52 19.54 1.90
N LEU A 267 -15.57 19.81 3.21
CA LEU A 267 -15.84 18.79 4.24
C LEU A 267 -17.25 18.20 4.10
N VAL A 268 -18.28 19.03 3.95
CA VAL A 268 -19.67 18.56 3.77
C VAL A 268 -19.82 17.77 2.48
N THR A 269 -19.25 18.24 1.37
CA THR A 269 -19.31 17.53 0.10
C THR A 269 -18.52 16.21 0.14
N ALA A 270 -17.38 16.19 0.82
CA ALA A 270 -16.59 14.96 1.01
C ALA A 270 -17.34 13.93 1.85
N PHE A 271 -18.04 14.37 2.91
CA PHE A 271 -18.92 13.50 3.68
C PHE A 271 -19.98 12.87 2.78
N GLY A 272 -20.72 13.68 2.02
CA GLY A 272 -21.78 13.19 1.12
C GLY A 272 -21.24 12.25 0.02
N LEU A 273 -20.13 12.60 -0.61
CA LEU A 273 -19.53 11.77 -1.67
C LEU A 273 -18.94 10.46 -1.10
N GLY A 274 -18.26 10.52 0.04
CA GLY A 274 -17.74 9.33 0.71
C GLY A 274 -18.85 8.37 1.15
N ALA A 275 -19.91 8.92 1.71
CA ALA A 275 -21.11 8.18 2.09
C ALA A 275 -21.73 7.43 0.88
N LEU A 276 -21.94 8.14 -0.23
CA LEU A 276 -22.52 7.55 -1.45
C LEU A 276 -21.58 6.52 -2.10
N LEU A 277 -20.27 6.77 -2.12
CA LEU A 277 -19.30 5.83 -2.68
C LEU A 277 -19.27 4.52 -1.90
N LEU A 278 -19.25 4.58 -0.56
CA LEU A 278 -19.21 3.36 0.25
C LEU A 278 -20.55 2.63 0.21
N LEU A 279 -21.68 3.34 0.22
CA LEU A 279 -23.00 2.75 0.04
C LEU A 279 -23.12 2.03 -1.29
N LEU A 280 -22.71 2.67 -2.40
CA LEU A 280 -22.72 2.06 -3.73
C LEU A 280 -21.85 0.80 -3.76
N THR A 281 -20.66 0.87 -3.18
CA THR A 281 -19.73 -0.26 -3.12
C THR A 281 -20.30 -1.41 -2.30
N SER A 282 -20.93 -1.12 -1.16
CA SER A 282 -21.62 -2.10 -0.32
C SER A 282 -22.78 -2.78 -1.06
N ASN A 283 -23.63 -1.99 -1.71
CA ASN A 283 -24.75 -2.51 -2.47
C ASN A 283 -24.30 -3.42 -3.64
N VAL A 284 -23.24 -3.02 -4.35
CA VAL A 284 -22.67 -3.84 -5.45
C VAL A 284 -22.09 -5.14 -4.89
N ALA A 285 -21.41 -5.11 -3.74
CA ALA A 285 -20.91 -6.31 -3.08
C ALA A 285 -22.04 -7.28 -2.76
N LEU A 286 -23.10 -6.80 -2.07
CA LEU A 286 -24.28 -7.59 -1.73
C LEU A 286 -25.02 -8.16 -2.95
N LEU A 287 -25.08 -7.43 -4.05
CA LEU A 287 -25.70 -7.91 -5.30
C LEU A 287 -24.88 -9.03 -5.96
N LEU A 288 -23.57 -9.02 -5.81
CA LEU A 288 -22.65 -10.01 -6.38
C LEU A 288 -22.50 -11.28 -5.53
N GLU A 289 -22.75 -11.21 -4.21
CA GLU A 289 -22.60 -12.34 -3.29
C GLU A 289 -23.28 -13.64 -3.76
N PRO A 290 -24.56 -13.66 -4.18
CA PRO A 290 -25.20 -14.90 -4.62
C PRO A 290 -24.69 -15.39 -5.98
N ILE A 291 -24.11 -14.52 -6.81
CA ILE A 291 -23.52 -14.89 -8.10
C ILE A 291 -22.18 -15.59 -7.88
N LEU A 292 -21.39 -15.12 -6.93
CA LEU A 292 -20.06 -15.65 -6.62
C LEU A 292 -20.10 -16.78 -5.56
N GLY A 293 -21.22 -16.95 -4.86
CA GLY A 293 -21.39 -17.97 -3.81
C GLY A 293 -20.52 -17.72 -2.56
N MET A 294 -20.05 -16.49 -2.35
CA MET A 294 -19.19 -16.10 -1.23
C MET A 294 -19.49 -14.68 -0.76
N GLN A 295 -19.27 -14.42 0.51
CA GLN A 295 -19.37 -13.07 1.07
C GLN A 295 -18.24 -12.19 0.56
N ILE A 296 -18.58 -11.01 0.05
CA ILE A 296 -17.62 -10.06 -0.53
C ILE A 296 -17.32 -8.95 0.47
N PRO A 297 -16.08 -8.83 0.96
CA PRO A 297 -15.71 -7.73 1.85
C PRO A 297 -15.83 -6.38 1.13
N ALA A 298 -16.48 -5.43 1.79
CA ALA A 298 -16.67 -4.08 1.23
C ALA A 298 -15.32 -3.37 0.99
N GLY A 299 -14.33 -3.57 1.87
CA GLY A 299 -12.99 -3.01 1.69
C GLY A 299 -12.26 -3.53 0.44
N ALA A 300 -12.43 -4.81 0.09
CA ALA A 300 -11.93 -5.37 -1.17
C ALA A 300 -12.62 -4.71 -2.38
N MET A 301 -13.94 -4.59 -2.33
CA MET A 301 -14.72 -3.94 -3.39
C MET A 301 -14.38 -2.45 -3.54
N THR A 302 -14.05 -1.74 -2.45
CA THR A 302 -13.62 -0.34 -2.54
C THR A 302 -12.30 -0.17 -3.28
N GLY A 303 -11.38 -1.12 -3.15
CA GLY A 303 -10.16 -1.17 -3.96
C GLY A 303 -10.48 -1.39 -5.45
N ILE A 304 -11.34 -2.36 -5.76
CA ILE A 304 -11.71 -2.74 -7.12
C ILE A 304 -12.48 -1.61 -7.84
N LEU A 305 -13.41 -0.94 -7.18
CA LEU A 305 -14.22 0.14 -7.78
C LEU A 305 -13.57 1.51 -7.66
N GLY A 306 -12.86 1.77 -6.55
CA GLY A 306 -12.26 3.07 -6.28
C GLY A 306 -11.07 3.38 -7.18
N ALA A 307 -10.24 2.38 -7.51
CA ALA A 307 -9.08 2.59 -8.36
C ALA A 307 -9.45 3.04 -9.79
N PRO A 308 -10.36 2.38 -10.53
CA PRO A 308 -10.79 2.86 -11.83
C PRO A 308 -11.41 4.26 -11.78
N LEU A 309 -12.16 4.58 -10.72
CA LEU A 309 -12.72 5.91 -10.50
C LEU A 309 -11.63 6.97 -10.39
N ILE A 310 -10.60 6.72 -9.60
CA ILE A 310 -9.49 7.65 -9.42
C ILE A 310 -8.72 7.81 -10.74
N ILE A 311 -8.44 6.73 -11.45
CA ILE A 311 -7.78 6.76 -12.76
C ILE A 311 -8.59 7.61 -13.75
N TRP A 312 -9.89 7.40 -13.81
CA TRP A 312 -10.78 8.16 -14.68
C TRP A 312 -10.81 9.66 -14.32
N LEU A 313 -10.81 10.00 -13.02
CA LEU A 313 -10.74 11.40 -12.55
C LEU A 313 -9.43 12.06 -12.97
N ILE A 314 -8.30 11.37 -12.82
CA ILE A 314 -6.98 11.88 -13.21
C ILE A 314 -6.94 12.15 -14.72
N LEU A 315 -7.53 11.26 -15.54
CA LEU A 315 -7.58 11.45 -16.98
C LEU A 315 -8.42 12.66 -17.41
N ARG A 316 -9.42 13.05 -16.61
CA ARG A 316 -10.28 14.22 -16.86
C ARG A 316 -9.68 15.53 -16.38
N GLN A 317 -8.75 15.51 -15.43
CA GLN A 317 -8.08 16.74 -14.96
C GLN A 317 -7.19 17.31 -16.07
N ARG A 318 -7.32 18.62 -16.33
CA ARG A 318 -6.41 19.31 -17.23
C ARG A 318 -5.00 19.23 -16.68
N ARG A 319 -4.00 19.21 -17.58
CA ARG A 319 -2.56 19.15 -17.31
C ARG A 319 -2.06 20.35 -16.50
N ASP A 320 -2.57 20.61 -15.31
CA ASP A 320 -1.94 21.56 -14.41
C ASP A 320 -0.68 20.93 -13.85
N ARG A 321 0.44 21.56 -14.15
CA ARG A 321 1.78 21.14 -13.74
C ARG A 321 1.91 21.25 -12.23
N ILE A 322 1.65 20.19 -11.49
CA ILE A 322 2.17 20.06 -10.14
C ILE A 322 3.63 19.60 -10.27
N GLU A 323 4.51 20.52 -10.51
CA GLU A 323 5.95 20.30 -10.31
C GLU A 323 6.21 20.44 -8.81
N THR A 324 5.99 19.40 -8.05
CA THR A 324 6.51 19.31 -6.68
C THR A 324 8.02 19.12 -6.78
N ILE A 325 8.75 20.22 -6.71
CA ILE A 325 10.20 20.19 -6.51
C ILE A 325 10.42 19.83 -5.05
N THR A 326 10.51 18.53 -4.75
CA THR A 326 11.07 18.09 -3.48
C THR A 326 12.60 18.14 -3.62
N PRO A 327 13.31 18.87 -2.75
CA PRO A 327 14.76 18.87 -2.80
C PRO A 327 15.24 17.43 -2.55
N MET A 328 15.95 16.86 -3.54
CA MET A 328 16.70 15.62 -3.33
C MET A 328 17.67 15.87 -2.17
N MET A 329 17.70 14.94 -1.19
CA MET A 329 18.63 15.04 -0.08
C MET A 329 20.05 15.28 -0.61
N SER A 330 20.63 16.41 -0.22
CA SER A 330 22.00 16.78 -0.58
C SER A 330 22.97 15.87 0.18
N GLY A 331 23.41 14.82 -0.48
CA GLY A 331 24.52 14.00 0.02
C GLY A 331 25.87 14.61 -0.34
N GLN A 332 26.86 14.53 0.54
CA GLN A 332 28.23 14.85 0.20
C GLN A 332 28.79 13.81 -0.79
N ASN A 333 29.34 14.28 -1.92
CA ASN A 333 29.95 13.39 -2.90
C ASN A 333 31.25 12.79 -2.35
N LYS A 334 31.18 11.55 -1.84
CA LYS A 334 32.34 10.82 -1.34
C LYS A 334 32.89 9.86 -2.39
N THR A 335 34.18 9.53 -2.30
CA THR A 335 34.78 8.52 -3.16
C THR A 335 34.27 7.15 -2.76
N VAL A 336 33.40 6.57 -3.61
CA VAL A 336 32.88 5.20 -3.41
C VAL A 336 33.85 4.20 -4.03
N VAL A 337 34.36 3.32 -3.22
CA VAL A 337 35.29 2.26 -3.65
C VAL A 337 34.49 1.00 -3.92
N PHE A 338 34.01 0.83 -5.17
CA PHE A 338 33.08 -0.23 -5.58
C PHE A 338 33.60 -1.65 -5.31
N TRP A 339 34.89 -1.90 -5.49
CA TRP A 339 35.44 -3.25 -5.28
C TRP A 339 35.22 -3.72 -3.82
N ARG A 340 35.30 -2.82 -2.83
CA ARG A 340 35.04 -3.16 -1.41
C ARG A 340 33.60 -3.64 -1.22
N TRP A 341 32.65 -3.01 -1.86
CA TRP A 341 31.24 -3.40 -1.82
C TRP A 341 30.97 -4.71 -2.56
N SER A 342 31.62 -4.90 -3.72
CA SER A 342 31.51 -6.15 -4.46
C SER A 342 32.08 -7.32 -3.66
N VAL A 343 33.26 -7.16 -3.04
CA VAL A 343 33.85 -8.17 -2.15
C VAL A 343 32.94 -8.40 -0.94
N GLY A 344 32.37 -7.32 -0.35
CA GLY A 344 31.40 -7.43 0.76
C GLY A 344 30.20 -8.29 0.38
N VAL A 345 29.61 -8.10 -0.78
CA VAL A 345 28.47 -8.92 -1.26
C VAL A 345 28.90 -10.38 -1.47
N ILE A 346 30.04 -10.64 -2.07
CA ILE A 346 30.56 -12.00 -2.26
C ILE A 346 30.76 -12.69 -0.91
N ILE A 347 31.37 -11.99 0.06
CA ILE A 347 31.57 -12.52 1.42
C ILE A 347 30.21 -12.80 2.06
N THR A 348 29.21 -11.90 1.92
CA THR A 348 27.87 -12.08 2.47
C THR A 348 27.20 -13.33 1.89
N ILE A 349 27.28 -13.56 0.55
CA ILE A 349 26.77 -14.76 -0.09
C ILE A 349 27.48 -16.01 0.45
N MET A 350 28.80 -15.96 0.57
CA MET A 350 29.59 -17.07 1.07
C MET A 350 29.22 -17.41 2.52
N LEU A 351 29.12 -16.40 3.40
CA LEU A 351 28.70 -16.60 4.78
C LEU A 351 27.25 -17.13 4.86
N ALA A 352 26.34 -16.64 4.04
CA ALA A 352 24.95 -17.11 4.01
C ALA A 352 24.84 -18.57 3.53
N CYS A 353 25.79 -19.06 2.75
CA CYS A 353 25.86 -20.47 2.32
C CYS A 353 26.49 -21.38 3.38
N LEU A 354 27.49 -20.90 4.09
CA LEU A 354 28.31 -21.71 5.00
C LEU A 354 27.82 -21.66 6.45
N PHE A 355 27.38 -20.48 6.95
CA PHE A 355 26.95 -20.32 8.33
C PHE A 355 25.47 -20.68 8.46
N VAL A 356 25.19 -21.75 9.19
CA VAL A 356 23.87 -22.39 9.24
C VAL A 356 23.47 -22.71 10.70
N GLN A 357 22.18 -22.82 10.92
CA GLN A 357 21.60 -23.39 12.13
C GLN A 357 20.98 -24.74 11.78
N ASP A 358 21.29 -25.77 12.56
CA ASP A 358 20.68 -27.07 12.52
C ASP A 358 20.15 -27.50 13.91
N ILE A 359 19.74 -28.76 14.06
CA ILE A 359 19.24 -29.30 15.34
C ILE A 359 20.31 -29.24 16.46
N ASN A 360 21.61 -29.25 16.07
CA ASN A 360 22.75 -29.18 17.01
C ASN A 360 23.15 -27.74 17.36
N GLY A 361 22.50 -26.73 16.77
CA GLY A 361 22.79 -25.32 16.96
C GLY A 361 23.48 -24.66 15.76
N TRP A 362 24.13 -23.53 16.02
CA TRP A 362 24.84 -22.77 15.00
C TRP A 362 26.19 -23.39 14.66
N GLY A 363 26.48 -23.55 13.36
CA GLY A 363 27.72 -24.11 12.88
C GLY A 363 28.09 -23.73 11.46
N ILE A 364 29.28 -24.18 11.03
CA ILE A 364 29.71 -24.05 9.63
C ILE A 364 29.43 -25.38 8.94
N SER A 365 28.57 -25.32 7.93
CA SER A 365 28.26 -26.51 7.13
C SER A 365 29.35 -26.77 6.11
N THR A 366 29.87 -27.99 6.12
CA THR A 366 30.84 -28.51 5.14
C THR A 366 30.18 -29.31 4.02
N ASP A 367 28.85 -29.49 4.07
CA ASP A 367 28.10 -30.21 3.05
C ASP A 367 27.95 -29.37 1.77
N TRP A 368 28.85 -29.62 0.84
CA TRP A 368 28.92 -28.92 -0.43
C TRP A 368 27.75 -29.27 -1.36
N ALA A 369 27.22 -30.48 -1.29
CA ALA A 369 26.11 -30.91 -2.12
C ALA A 369 24.84 -30.16 -1.76
N LEU A 370 24.49 -30.07 -0.46
CA LEU A 370 23.38 -29.26 0.02
C LEU A 370 23.58 -27.77 -0.27
N THR A 371 24.81 -27.28 -0.18
CA THR A 371 25.12 -25.89 -0.49
C THR A 371 24.86 -25.57 -1.96
N GLN A 372 25.33 -26.42 -2.89
CA GLN A 372 25.11 -26.21 -4.32
C GLN A 372 23.65 -26.39 -4.74
N GLN A 373 22.93 -27.32 -4.13
CA GLN A 373 21.58 -27.66 -4.55
C GLN A 373 20.53 -26.71 -3.99
N TYR A 374 20.71 -26.19 -2.79
CA TYR A 374 19.67 -25.40 -2.09
C TYR A 374 20.12 -24.01 -1.66
N ARG A 375 21.28 -23.86 -0.98
CA ARG A 375 21.66 -22.61 -0.31
C ARG A 375 22.17 -21.56 -1.30
N LEU A 376 23.06 -21.96 -2.20
CA LEU A 376 23.62 -21.06 -3.21
C LEU A 376 22.56 -20.54 -4.19
N PRO A 377 21.67 -21.37 -4.76
CA PRO A 377 20.59 -20.87 -5.62
C PRO A 377 19.68 -19.87 -4.91
N ARG A 378 19.33 -20.12 -3.65
CA ARG A 378 18.51 -19.19 -2.85
C ARG A 378 19.22 -17.84 -2.64
N SER A 379 20.48 -17.87 -2.21
CA SER A 379 21.27 -16.65 -1.96
C SER A 379 21.50 -15.86 -3.26
N LEU A 380 21.74 -16.53 -4.39
CA LEU A 380 21.88 -15.87 -5.69
C LEU A 380 20.55 -15.29 -6.20
N SER A 381 19.45 -16.01 -6.00
CA SER A 381 18.09 -15.50 -6.32
C SER A 381 17.77 -14.26 -5.50
N ALA A 382 18.07 -14.27 -4.20
CA ALA A 382 17.93 -13.11 -3.33
C ALA A 382 18.81 -11.94 -3.81
N ALA A 383 20.07 -12.19 -4.15
CA ALA A 383 21.00 -11.17 -4.66
C ALA A 383 20.49 -10.54 -5.97
N ALA A 384 20.08 -11.35 -6.94
CA ALA A 384 19.57 -10.88 -8.23
C ALA A 384 18.30 -10.04 -8.05
N THR A 385 17.38 -10.50 -7.23
CA THR A 385 16.12 -9.81 -6.93
C THR A 385 16.37 -8.48 -6.24
N GLY A 386 17.20 -8.45 -5.19
CA GLY A 386 17.56 -7.23 -4.48
C GLY A 386 18.26 -6.21 -5.37
N MET A 387 19.17 -6.66 -6.25
CA MET A 387 19.82 -5.84 -7.29
C MET A 387 18.78 -5.18 -8.21
N MET A 388 17.87 -5.97 -8.78
CA MET A 388 16.87 -5.50 -9.73
C MET A 388 15.92 -4.46 -9.10
N LEU A 389 15.42 -4.72 -7.90
CA LEU A 389 14.51 -3.78 -7.22
C LEU A 389 15.21 -2.48 -6.81
N ALA A 390 16.45 -2.56 -6.33
CA ALA A 390 17.22 -1.37 -5.97
C ALA A 390 17.49 -0.48 -7.19
N VAL A 391 17.87 -1.07 -8.32
CA VAL A 391 18.08 -0.35 -9.59
C VAL A 391 16.78 0.28 -10.08
N ALA A 392 15.67 -0.47 -10.07
CA ALA A 392 14.35 0.04 -10.44
C ALA A 392 13.93 1.22 -9.55
N GLY A 393 14.22 1.16 -8.25
CA GLY A 393 14.01 2.26 -7.31
C GLY A 393 14.77 3.53 -7.68
N VAL A 394 16.07 3.43 -7.97
CA VAL A 394 16.88 4.59 -8.41
C VAL A 394 16.32 5.23 -9.67
N LEU A 395 15.98 4.41 -10.68
CA LEU A 395 15.42 4.90 -11.94
C LEU A 395 14.10 5.65 -11.71
N LEU A 396 13.22 5.06 -10.90
CA LEU A 396 11.88 5.60 -10.65
C LEU A 396 11.93 6.87 -9.82
N GLN A 397 12.73 6.90 -8.74
CA GLN A 397 12.90 8.09 -7.89
C GLN A 397 13.47 9.26 -8.69
N THR A 398 14.42 8.99 -9.59
CA THR A 398 15.00 10.02 -10.47
C THR A 398 13.98 10.52 -11.51
N LEU A 399 13.23 9.60 -12.13
CA LEU A 399 12.22 9.93 -13.14
C LEU A 399 11.08 10.77 -12.55
N THR A 400 10.57 10.37 -11.39
CA THR A 400 9.43 11.04 -10.73
C THR A 400 9.85 12.22 -9.87
N ARG A 401 11.15 12.41 -9.63
CA ARG A 401 11.72 13.37 -8.67
C ARG A 401 11.09 13.25 -7.29
N ASN A 402 10.68 12.06 -6.95
CA ASN A 402 10.07 11.76 -5.68
C ASN A 402 10.89 10.66 -4.97
N PRO A 403 11.55 10.97 -3.85
CA PRO A 403 12.35 9.99 -3.12
C PRO A 403 11.53 8.84 -2.54
N MET A 404 10.22 8.97 -2.50
CA MET A 404 9.30 7.92 -2.01
C MET A 404 8.77 7.01 -3.13
N ALA A 405 9.17 7.25 -4.38
CA ALA A 405 8.73 6.39 -5.48
C ALA A 405 9.46 5.04 -5.44
N SER A 406 8.70 3.97 -5.51
CA SER A 406 9.23 2.60 -5.59
C SER A 406 8.49 1.79 -6.67
N PRO A 407 9.09 0.71 -7.20
CA PRO A 407 8.49 -0.11 -8.25
C PRO A 407 7.14 -0.71 -7.86
N GLU A 408 6.97 -1.07 -6.58
CA GLU A 408 5.74 -1.64 -6.06
C GLU A 408 4.58 -0.64 -6.17
N VAL A 409 4.87 0.63 -5.96
CA VAL A 409 3.89 1.72 -6.04
C VAL A 409 3.36 1.92 -7.47
N LEU A 410 4.10 1.45 -8.49
CA LEU A 410 3.57 1.42 -9.87
C LEU A 410 2.57 0.28 -10.13
N GLY A 411 2.39 -0.64 -9.19
CA GLY A 411 1.44 -1.75 -9.33
C GLY A 411 1.88 -2.85 -10.31
N VAL A 412 3.10 -2.83 -10.83
CA VAL A 412 3.59 -3.85 -11.78
C VAL A 412 3.75 -5.20 -11.08
N SER A 413 4.31 -5.20 -9.86
CA SER A 413 4.43 -6.40 -9.03
C SER A 413 3.05 -6.96 -8.65
N SER A 414 2.10 -6.09 -8.29
CA SER A 414 0.71 -6.49 -8.01
C SER A 414 0.03 -7.07 -9.26
N GLY A 415 0.30 -6.50 -10.44
CA GLY A 415 -0.18 -7.03 -11.73
C GLY A 415 0.38 -8.43 -12.04
N ALA A 416 1.66 -8.67 -11.77
CA ALA A 416 2.26 -10.00 -11.89
C ALA A 416 1.59 -11.00 -10.94
N ALA A 417 1.40 -10.62 -9.68
CA ALA A 417 0.76 -11.45 -8.68
C ALA A 417 -0.69 -11.79 -9.07
N LEU A 418 -1.47 -10.80 -9.51
CA LEU A 418 -2.83 -11.05 -10.01
C LEU A 418 -2.83 -11.97 -11.23
N GLY A 419 -1.91 -11.77 -12.17
CA GLY A 419 -1.78 -12.65 -13.35
C GLY A 419 -1.54 -14.11 -12.96
N VAL A 420 -0.66 -14.37 -12.00
CA VAL A 420 -0.42 -15.72 -11.46
C VAL A 420 -1.69 -16.29 -10.82
N ILE A 421 -2.39 -15.50 -10.00
CA ILE A 421 -3.63 -15.94 -9.32
C ILE A 421 -4.72 -16.25 -10.34
N LEU A 422 -4.95 -15.36 -11.28
CA LEU A 422 -5.95 -15.59 -12.33
C LEU A 422 -5.57 -16.79 -13.20
N GLY A 423 -4.30 -16.95 -13.53
CA GLY A 423 -3.81 -18.14 -14.22
C GLY A 423 -4.10 -19.41 -13.42
N PHE A 424 -3.81 -19.41 -12.13
CA PHE A 424 -4.06 -20.56 -11.26
C PHE A 424 -5.54 -20.93 -11.16
N LEU A 425 -6.44 -19.95 -11.14
CA LEU A 425 -7.88 -20.16 -11.09
C LEU A 425 -8.48 -20.53 -12.46
N LEU A 426 -8.06 -19.85 -13.53
CA LEU A 426 -8.70 -19.94 -14.84
C LEU A 426 -8.12 -21.06 -15.73
N LEU A 427 -6.81 -21.35 -15.65
CA LEU A 427 -6.19 -22.37 -16.50
C LEU A 427 -6.83 -23.76 -16.33
N PRO A 428 -7.15 -24.26 -15.13
CA PRO A 428 -7.84 -25.52 -14.97
C PRO A 428 -9.24 -25.55 -15.59
N ILE A 429 -9.95 -24.40 -15.55
CA ILE A 429 -11.28 -24.27 -16.20
C ILE A 429 -11.16 -24.38 -17.71
N LEU A 430 -10.02 -23.94 -18.28
CA LEU A 430 -9.72 -24.04 -19.71
C LEU A 430 -9.09 -25.39 -20.10
N GLY A 431 -9.02 -26.35 -19.16
CA GLY A 431 -8.39 -27.66 -19.39
C GLY A 431 -6.86 -27.64 -19.48
N LEU A 432 -6.22 -26.54 -19.06
CA LEU A 432 -4.77 -26.40 -19.05
C LEU A 432 -4.22 -26.65 -17.64
N SER A 433 -3.05 -27.31 -17.56
CA SER A 433 -2.39 -27.53 -16.27
C SER A 433 -1.81 -26.23 -15.73
N ALA A 434 -2.05 -25.94 -14.44
CA ALA A 434 -1.44 -24.82 -13.72
C ALA A 434 0.01 -25.16 -13.30
N GLY A 435 0.85 -25.51 -14.28
CA GLY A 435 2.27 -25.80 -14.07
C GLY A 435 3.11 -24.52 -13.93
N ALA A 436 4.36 -24.67 -13.49
CA ALA A 436 5.25 -23.52 -13.26
C ALA A 436 5.41 -22.62 -14.51
N GLY A 437 5.53 -23.21 -15.71
CA GLY A 437 5.66 -22.45 -16.96
C GLY A 437 4.41 -21.65 -17.33
N THR A 438 3.22 -22.23 -17.16
CA THR A 438 1.95 -21.54 -17.44
C THR A 438 1.67 -20.42 -16.45
N LEU A 439 2.02 -20.61 -15.17
CA LEU A 439 1.90 -19.57 -14.14
C LEU A 439 2.90 -18.43 -14.38
N LEU A 440 4.12 -18.73 -14.84
CA LEU A 440 5.08 -17.70 -15.26
C LEU A 440 4.52 -16.85 -16.41
N ILE A 441 3.95 -17.49 -17.44
CA ILE A 441 3.33 -16.77 -18.57
C ILE A 441 2.16 -15.92 -18.09
N SER A 442 1.33 -16.43 -17.19
CA SER A 442 0.20 -15.69 -16.61
C SER A 442 0.69 -14.48 -15.80
N GLY A 443 1.74 -14.63 -14.98
CA GLY A 443 2.34 -13.52 -14.25
C GLY A 443 2.96 -12.47 -15.16
N LEU A 444 3.68 -12.89 -16.21
CA LEU A 444 4.23 -11.99 -17.23
C LEU A 444 3.11 -11.23 -17.96
N SER A 445 2.00 -11.90 -18.32
CA SER A 445 0.88 -11.25 -18.99
C SER A 445 0.20 -10.22 -18.09
N GLY A 446 0.03 -10.50 -16.80
CA GLY A 446 -0.53 -9.56 -15.82
C GLY A 446 0.37 -8.34 -15.61
N ALA A 447 1.67 -8.55 -15.44
CA ALA A 447 2.65 -7.48 -15.36
C ALA A 447 2.69 -6.62 -16.63
N MET A 448 2.65 -7.27 -17.81
CA MET A 448 2.65 -6.59 -19.10
C MET A 448 1.37 -5.76 -19.30
N ALA A 449 0.21 -6.28 -18.89
CA ALA A 449 -1.05 -5.54 -18.97
C ALA A 449 -0.98 -4.25 -18.13
N VAL A 450 -0.49 -4.33 -16.90
CA VAL A 450 -0.28 -3.16 -16.04
C VAL A 450 0.74 -2.21 -16.64
N LEU A 451 1.86 -2.73 -17.16
CA LEU A 451 2.87 -1.91 -17.82
C LEU A 451 2.29 -1.15 -19.01
N LEU A 452 1.58 -1.83 -19.91
CA LEU A 452 0.94 -1.21 -21.07
C LEU A 452 -0.07 -0.14 -20.65
N LEU A 453 -0.84 -0.40 -19.58
CA LEU A 453 -1.75 0.59 -19.00
C LEU A 453 -0.99 1.81 -18.48
N ILE A 454 0.08 1.62 -17.72
CA ILE A 454 0.94 2.70 -17.21
C ILE A 454 1.58 3.47 -18.36
N MET A 455 2.10 2.79 -19.37
CA MET A 455 2.70 3.44 -20.55
C MET A 455 1.68 4.27 -21.34
N TRP A 456 0.45 3.77 -21.48
CA TRP A 456 -0.63 4.51 -22.11
C TRP A 456 -1.03 5.76 -21.30
N LEU A 457 -1.12 5.62 -19.97
CA LEU A 457 -1.42 6.72 -19.05
C LEU A 457 -0.28 7.74 -18.96
N ALA A 458 0.97 7.32 -19.00
CA ALA A 458 2.16 8.18 -18.94
C ALA A 458 2.22 9.19 -20.09
N ARG A 459 1.58 8.90 -21.22
CA ARG A 459 1.44 9.83 -22.34
C ARG A 459 0.43 10.95 -22.05
N ARG A 460 -0.50 10.75 -21.12
CA ARG A 460 -1.65 11.63 -20.85
C ARG A 460 -1.57 12.36 -19.51
N VAL A 461 -0.78 11.84 -18.57
CA VAL A 461 -0.74 12.26 -17.17
C VAL A 461 0.66 12.71 -16.79
N SER A 462 0.80 13.66 -15.85
CA SER A 462 2.12 14.06 -15.31
C SER A 462 2.70 12.97 -14.39
N SER A 463 4.04 12.98 -14.21
CA SER A 463 4.75 11.95 -13.43
C SER A 463 4.24 11.79 -11.98
N GLY A 464 3.76 12.87 -11.34
CA GLY A 464 3.19 12.81 -9.99
C GLY A 464 1.88 12.02 -9.91
N TYR A 465 1.00 12.19 -10.91
CA TYR A 465 -0.24 11.42 -10.97
C TYR A 465 -0.04 9.96 -11.39
N LEU A 466 1.06 9.64 -12.06
CA LEU A 466 1.41 8.26 -12.41
C LEU A 466 1.58 7.39 -11.16
N LEU A 467 2.14 7.96 -10.10
CA LEU A 467 2.26 7.31 -8.80
C LEU A 467 0.87 6.96 -8.22
N LEU A 468 -0.08 7.91 -8.30
CA LEU A 468 -1.45 7.69 -7.82
C LEU A 468 -2.17 6.59 -8.63
N VAL A 469 -1.96 6.55 -9.94
CA VAL A 469 -2.47 5.47 -10.79
C VAL A 469 -1.90 4.12 -10.37
N GLY A 470 -0.59 4.06 -10.10
CA GLY A 470 0.06 2.85 -9.63
C GLY A 470 -0.52 2.35 -8.30
N ILE A 471 -0.67 3.26 -7.32
CA ILE A 471 -1.31 2.95 -6.03
C ILE A 471 -2.74 2.43 -6.23
N GLY A 472 -3.50 3.04 -7.14
CA GLY A 472 -4.85 2.58 -7.48
C GLY A 472 -4.85 1.16 -8.05
N ILE A 473 -3.97 0.88 -9.01
CA ILE A 473 -3.83 -0.46 -9.59
C ILE A 473 -3.43 -1.48 -8.52
N ALA A 474 -2.45 -1.16 -7.68
CA ALA A 474 -2.03 -2.03 -6.59
C ALA A 474 -3.20 -2.38 -5.66
N ALA A 475 -3.99 -1.39 -5.29
CA ALA A 475 -5.15 -1.60 -4.42
C ALA A 475 -6.28 -2.39 -5.08
N MET A 476 -6.50 -2.21 -6.37
CA MET A 476 -7.45 -3.05 -7.11
C MET A 476 -6.98 -4.52 -7.09
N MET A 477 -5.67 -4.75 -7.27
CA MET A 477 -5.08 -6.09 -7.19
C MET A 477 -5.20 -6.67 -5.79
N ASP A 478 -4.93 -5.89 -4.75
CA ASP A 478 -5.08 -6.29 -3.35
C ASP A 478 -6.53 -6.63 -3.01
N GLY A 479 -7.51 -5.88 -3.54
CA GLY A 479 -8.93 -6.19 -3.41
C GLY A 479 -9.29 -7.56 -3.98
N VAL A 480 -8.86 -7.86 -5.21
CA VAL A 480 -9.04 -9.18 -5.84
C VAL A 480 -8.34 -10.26 -5.03
N MET A 481 -7.13 -9.97 -4.54
CA MET A 481 -6.35 -10.86 -3.67
C MET A 481 -7.12 -11.24 -2.40
N HIS A 482 -7.72 -10.25 -1.72
CA HIS A 482 -8.54 -10.51 -0.53
C HIS A 482 -9.74 -11.39 -0.84
N MET A 483 -10.43 -11.17 -1.97
CA MET A 483 -11.54 -12.03 -2.40
C MET A 483 -11.07 -13.48 -2.63
N VAL A 484 -9.94 -13.65 -3.30
CA VAL A 484 -9.36 -14.97 -3.58
C VAL A 484 -8.96 -15.68 -2.28
N LYS A 485 -8.33 -14.99 -1.33
CA LYS A 485 -7.99 -15.56 -0.01
C LYS A 485 -9.21 -16.07 0.76
N LEU A 486 -10.34 -15.39 0.65
CA LEU A 486 -11.58 -15.75 1.32
C LEU A 486 -12.36 -16.86 0.63
N SER A 487 -11.99 -17.26 -0.59
CA SER A 487 -12.63 -18.36 -1.31
C SER A 487 -12.41 -19.74 -0.64
N GLY A 488 -11.42 -19.85 0.28
CA GLY A 488 -11.12 -21.08 1.00
C GLY A 488 -10.54 -22.21 0.13
N ASP A 489 -10.09 -21.93 -1.09
CA ASP A 489 -9.47 -22.93 -1.97
C ASP A 489 -8.11 -23.39 -1.38
N PRO A 490 -7.92 -24.68 -1.02
CA PRO A 490 -6.69 -25.18 -0.42
C PRO A 490 -5.45 -24.96 -1.30
N ARG A 491 -5.63 -24.85 -2.62
CA ARG A 491 -4.54 -24.62 -3.57
C ARG A 491 -3.90 -23.24 -3.42
N LEU A 492 -4.61 -22.30 -2.78
CA LEU A 492 -4.13 -20.94 -2.54
C LEU A 492 -3.07 -20.85 -1.46
N GLU A 493 -2.96 -21.84 -0.58
CA GLU A 493 -1.99 -21.83 0.51
C GLU A 493 -0.54 -21.76 0.00
N ALA A 494 -0.23 -22.54 -1.04
CA ALA A 494 1.08 -22.48 -1.71
C ALA A 494 1.35 -21.10 -2.36
N MET A 495 0.29 -20.44 -2.85
CA MET A 495 0.41 -19.10 -3.45
C MET A 495 0.59 -18.02 -2.38
N LEU A 496 -0.01 -18.16 -1.20
CA LEU A 496 0.17 -17.20 -0.09
C LEU A 496 1.65 -17.15 0.36
N SER A 497 2.31 -18.31 0.39
CA SER A 497 3.75 -18.39 0.66
C SER A 497 4.57 -17.62 -0.39
N TRP A 498 4.30 -17.83 -1.69
CA TRP A 498 4.98 -17.10 -2.76
C TRP A 498 4.72 -15.60 -2.70
N LEU A 499 3.47 -15.19 -2.41
CA LEU A 499 3.08 -13.78 -2.27
C LEU A 499 3.75 -13.07 -1.08
N SER A 500 4.24 -13.82 -0.11
CA SER A 500 4.99 -13.27 1.03
C SER A 500 6.44 -12.93 0.67
N GLY A 501 6.89 -13.26 -0.54
CA GLY A 501 8.26 -13.00 -1.01
C GLY A 501 9.27 -14.04 -0.52
N THR A 502 9.16 -15.29 -1.00
CA THR A 502 10.03 -16.39 -0.59
C THR A 502 11.02 -16.79 -1.68
N THR A 503 12.23 -17.16 -1.26
CA THR A 503 13.28 -17.74 -2.12
C THR A 503 13.24 -19.27 -2.12
N TYR A 504 12.28 -19.89 -1.42
CA TYR A 504 12.21 -21.33 -1.22
C TYR A 504 12.17 -22.15 -2.53
N SER A 505 11.51 -21.61 -3.55
CA SER A 505 11.38 -22.25 -4.87
C SER A 505 12.58 -22.06 -5.81
N ALA A 506 13.67 -21.42 -5.36
CA ALA A 506 14.86 -21.17 -6.19
C ALA A 506 15.55 -22.48 -6.57
N GLN A 507 15.71 -22.71 -7.88
CA GLN A 507 16.35 -23.91 -8.44
C GLN A 507 17.73 -23.60 -9.04
N PRO A 508 18.70 -24.54 -8.98
CA PRO A 508 20.02 -24.35 -9.57
C PRO A 508 19.98 -24.04 -11.07
N SER A 509 19.03 -24.64 -11.80
CA SER A 509 18.89 -24.47 -13.26
C SER A 509 18.42 -23.07 -13.66
N THR A 510 17.58 -22.42 -12.85
CA THR A 510 16.95 -21.14 -13.19
C THR A 510 17.70 -19.93 -12.65
N VAL A 511 18.48 -20.09 -11.58
CA VAL A 511 19.14 -18.97 -10.90
C VAL A 511 20.19 -18.27 -11.78
N TRP A 512 20.91 -19.01 -12.63
CA TRP A 512 21.89 -18.43 -13.53
C TRP A 512 21.25 -17.58 -14.63
N TYR A 513 20.09 -18.00 -15.15
CA TYR A 513 19.31 -17.18 -16.08
C TYR A 513 18.81 -15.91 -15.40
N LEU A 514 18.33 -16.01 -14.16
CA LEU A 514 17.89 -14.85 -13.39
C LEU A 514 19.03 -13.85 -13.14
N MET A 515 20.20 -14.33 -12.78
CA MET A 515 21.40 -13.50 -12.60
C MET A 515 21.83 -12.84 -13.91
N GLY A 516 21.81 -13.59 -15.02
CA GLY A 516 22.07 -13.05 -16.36
C GLY A 516 21.09 -11.93 -16.73
N ILE A 517 19.80 -12.12 -16.51
CA ILE A 517 18.76 -11.11 -16.73
C ILE A 517 19.02 -9.88 -15.86
N ALA A 518 19.33 -10.05 -14.57
CA ALA A 518 19.62 -8.95 -13.66
C ALA A 518 20.81 -8.10 -14.12
N LEU A 519 21.90 -8.75 -14.58
CA LEU A 519 23.07 -8.05 -15.12
C LEU A 519 22.79 -7.34 -16.44
N ILE A 520 22.05 -7.96 -17.36
CA ILE A 520 21.64 -7.32 -18.62
C ILE A 520 20.79 -6.07 -18.34
N LEU A 521 19.79 -6.18 -17.47
CA LEU A 521 18.93 -5.04 -17.11
C LEU A 521 19.70 -3.94 -16.38
N LEU A 522 20.71 -4.28 -15.56
CA LEU A 522 21.62 -3.31 -14.95
C LEU A 522 22.42 -2.55 -16.03
N VAL A 523 23.00 -3.26 -17.01
CA VAL A 523 23.73 -2.64 -18.13
C VAL A 523 22.82 -1.72 -18.94
N LEU A 524 21.61 -2.16 -19.29
CA LEU A 524 20.63 -1.33 -19.98
C LEU A 524 20.27 -0.08 -19.15
N SER A 525 20.17 -0.20 -17.81
CA SER A 525 19.96 0.93 -16.92
C SER A 525 21.08 1.94 -16.96
N LEU A 526 22.33 1.49 -17.06
CA LEU A 526 23.50 2.35 -17.18
C LEU A 526 23.56 3.09 -18.52
N LEU A 527 23.11 2.46 -19.61
CA LEU A 527 23.07 3.09 -20.94
C LEU A 527 22.09 4.28 -21.00
N ILE A 528 20.98 4.22 -20.24
CA ILE A 528 19.95 5.26 -20.24
C ILE A 528 20.20 6.38 -19.21
N VAL A 529 21.30 6.35 -18.48
CA VAL A 529 21.61 7.32 -17.40
C VAL A 529 21.70 8.76 -17.91
N LYS A 530 22.33 9.00 -19.09
CA LYS A 530 22.51 10.35 -19.62
C LYS A 530 21.18 11.08 -19.84
N PRO A 531 20.22 10.53 -20.64
CA PRO A 531 18.92 11.18 -20.82
C PRO A 531 18.10 11.25 -19.51
N LEU A 532 18.22 10.27 -18.62
CA LEU A 532 17.55 10.28 -17.32
C LEU A 532 18.05 11.43 -16.42
N ARG A 533 19.34 11.68 -16.39
CA ARG A 533 19.93 12.82 -15.64
C ARG A 533 19.35 14.15 -16.10
N VAL A 534 19.21 14.33 -17.41
CA VAL A 534 18.62 15.54 -17.99
C VAL A 534 17.13 15.65 -17.66
N LEU A 535 16.39 14.54 -17.72
CA LEU A 535 14.99 14.48 -17.27
C LEU A 535 14.83 14.83 -15.79
N GLY A 536 15.79 14.45 -14.95
CA GLY A 536 15.85 14.81 -13.54
C GLY A 536 15.91 16.33 -13.27
N LEU A 537 16.34 17.15 -14.23
CA LEU A 537 16.33 18.61 -14.13
C LEU A 537 14.98 19.25 -14.50
N GLY A 538 14.09 18.49 -15.15
CA GLY A 538 12.77 18.96 -15.57
C GLY A 538 12.44 18.64 -17.01
N THR A 539 11.16 18.34 -17.25
CA THR A 539 10.68 18.02 -18.60
C THR A 539 10.83 19.18 -19.57
N GLY A 540 10.68 20.42 -19.08
CA GLY A 540 10.91 21.64 -19.88
C GLY A 540 12.39 21.81 -20.24
N VAL A 541 13.28 21.69 -19.26
CA VAL A 541 14.73 21.75 -19.44
C VAL A 541 15.21 20.63 -20.36
N ALA A 542 14.73 19.40 -20.15
CA ALA A 542 15.11 18.27 -20.98
C ALA A 542 14.72 18.45 -22.45
N ARG A 543 13.55 19.01 -22.70
CA ARG A 543 13.09 19.30 -24.07
C ARG A 543 13.95 20.38 -24.74
N ASN A 544 14.29 21.42 -24.00
CA ASN A 544 15.17 22.50 -24.51
C ASN A 544 16.60 22.00 -24.81
N LEU A 545 17.06 20.97 -24.08
CA LEU A 545 18.34 20.31 -24.31
C LEU A 545 18.27 19.19 -25.37
N GLY A 546 17.16 19.07 -26.12
CA GLY A 546 17.00 18.13 -27.22
C GLY A 546 16.66 16.69 -26.83
N VAL A 547 16.31 16.44 -25.54
CA VAL A 547 15.91 15.11 -25.12
C VAL A 547 14.48 14.84 -25.56
N ALA A 548 14.28 13.73 -26.28
CA ALA A 548 12.97 13.22 -26.65
C ALA A 548 12.25 12.67 -25.40
N VAL A 549 11.55 13.53 -24.65
CA VAL A 549 11.01 13.24 -23.31
C VAL A 549 10.11 12.00 -23.30
N THR A 550 9.15 11.91 -24.23
CA THR A 550 8.17 10.81 -24.24
C THR A 550 8.81 9.42 -24.46
N PRO A 551 9.63 9.19 -25.53
CA PRO A 551 10.24 7.87 -25.72
C PRO A 551 11.22 7.51 -24.61
N VAL A 552 11.98 8.46 -24.06
CA VAL A 552 12.89 8.19 -22.95
C VAL A 552 12.10 7.82 -21.68
N THR A 553 11.01 8.51 -21.37
CA THR A 553 10.15 8.15 -20.23
C THR A 553 9.54 6.75 -20.41
N LEU A 554 9.06 6.41 -21.61
CA LEU A 554 8.52 5.10 -21.90
C LEU A 554 9.57 3.99 -21.79
N SER A 555 10.77 4.20 -22.30
CA SER A 555 11.88 3.25 -22.18
C SER A 555 12.30 3.04 -20.71
N LEU A 556 12.31 4.11 -19.91
CA LEU A 556 12.59 4.02 -18.48
C LEU A 556 11.51 3.23 -17.72
N LEU A 557 10.24 3.52 -18.00
CA LEU A 557 9.12 2.78 -17.40
C LEU A 557 9.14 1.31 -17.80
N ALA A 558 9.44 1.01 -19.08
CA ALA A 558 9.58 -0.36 -19.56
C ALA A 558 10.72 -1.09 -18.83
N LEU A 559 11.85 -0.41 -18.60
CA LEU A 559 13.00 -0.98 -17.89
C LEU A 559 12.70 -1.22 -16.42
N VAL A 560 12.06 -0.25 -15.73
CA VAL A 560 11.59 -0.40 -14.34
C VAL A 560 10.62 -1.58 -14.22
N ALA A 561 9.70 -1.71 -15.16
CA ALA A 561 8.74 -2.80 -15.16
C ALA A 561 9.41 -4.15 -15.43
N ALA A 562 10.38 -4.24 -16.35
CA ALA A 562 11.15 -5.46 -16.60
C ALA A 562 11.92 -5.89 -15.34
N LEU A 563 12.60 -4.94 -14.67
CA LEU A 563 13.31 -5.18 -13.41
C LEU A 563 12.37 -5.68 -12.31
N SER A 564 11.23 -5.00 -12.13
CA SER A 564 10.24 -5.34 -11.12
C SER A 564 9.58 -6.69 -11.40
N THR A 565 9.19 -6.95 -12.67
CA THR A 565 8.55 -8.21 -13.06
C THR A 565 9.49 -9.40 -12.90
N ALA A 566 10.74 -9.30 -13.37
CA ALA A 566 11.73 -10.37 -13.23
C ALA A 566 11.98 -10.68 -11.74
N SER A 567 12.07 -9.66 -10.90
CA SER A 567 12.18 -9.80 -9.45
C SER A 567 10.97 -10.51 -8.84
N THR A 568 9.75 -10.04 -9.17
CA THR A 568 8.49 -10.58 -8.61
C THR A 568 8.27 -12.03 -9.03
N LEU A 569 8.57 -12.40 -10.27
CA LEU A 569 8.44 -13.77 -10.73
C LEU A 569 9.41 -14.73 -10.04
N ALA A 570 10.60 -14.24 -9.69
CA ALA A 570 11.63 -15.06 -9.06
C ALA A 570 11.33 -15.36 -7.58
N VAL A 571 10.86 -14.38 -6.83
CA VAL A 571 10.78 -14.47 -5.36
C VAL A 571 9.38 -14.09 -4.84
N GLY A 572 8.52 -13.56 -5.68
CA GLY A 572 7.25 -12.95 -5.29
C GLY A 572 7.34 -11.43 -5.16
N PRO A 573 6.21 -10.76 -4.87
CA PRO A 573 6.21 -9.32 -4.66
C PRO A 573 6.98 -8.96 -3.39
N LEU A 574 7.94 -8.04 -3.51
CA LEU A 574 8.78 -7.57 -2.41
C LEU A 574 8.57 -6.08 -2.22
N SER A 575 8.57 -5.64 -0.96
CA SER A 575 8.45 -4.24 -0.61
C SER A 575 9.74 -3.70 0.03
N PHE A 576 9.93 -2.38 0.00
CA PHE A 576 10.99 -1.63 0.69
C PHE A 576 12.38 -1.60 0.04
N ILE A 577 12.84 -2.61 -0.65
CA ILE A 577 14.19 -2.62 -1.23
C ILE A 577 14.35 -1.47 -2.24
N GLY A 578 13.37 -1.32 -3.14
CA GLY A 578 13.35 -0.22 -4.13
C GLY A 578 13.23 1.18 -3.52
N LEU A 579 12.70 1.29 -2.30
CA LEU A 579 12.59 2.56 -1.59
C LEU A 579 13.86 2.86 -0.78
N MET A 580 14.33 1.90 0.03
CA MET A 580 15.40 2.07 1.01
C MET A 580 16.78 2.18 0.38
N VAL A 581 17.11 1.27 -0.54
CA VAL A 581 18.47 1.11 -1.04
C VAL A 581 18.99 2.34 -1.82
N PRO A 582 18.18 3.04 -2.66
CA PRO A 582 18.62 4.27 -3.28
C PRO A 582 19.02 5.36 -2.27
N HIS A 583 18.27 5.48 -1.17
CA HIS A 583 18.59 6.41 -0.08
C HIS A 583 19.88 6.02 0.63
N LEU A 584 20.06 4.72 0.91
CA LEU A 584 21.28 4.20 1.52
C LEU A 584 22.50 4.48 0.63
N ALA A 585 22.40 4.24 -0.67
CA ALA A 585 23.45 4.53 -1.64
C ALA A 585 23.84 6.02 -1.66
N THR A 586 22.86 6.92 -1.62
CA THR A 586 23.09 8.36 -1.56
C THR A 586 23.73 8.78 -0.23
N SER A 587 23.30 8.23 0.89
CA SER A 587 23.86 8.53 2.22
C SER A 587 25.31 8.07 2.35
N LEU A 588 25.71 7.02 1.63
CA LEU A 588 27.08 6.52 1.54
C LEU A 588 27.96 7.31 0.56
N GLY A 589 27.39 8.33 -0.10
CA GLY A 589 28.14 9.29 -0.93
C GLY A 589 28.05 9.06 -2.44
N ALA A 590 27.24 8.12 -2.91
CA ALA A 590 27.00 7.91 -4.34
C ALA A 590 25.97 8.91 -4.89
N VAL A 591 26.36 10.17 -5.04
CA VAL A 591 25.48 11.25 -5.52
C VAL A 591 25.33 11.25 -7.05
N LYS A 592 26.39 10.85 -7.80
CA LYS A 592 26.32 10.73 -9.25
C LYS A 592 25.43 9.53 -9.61
N LEU A 593 24.50 9.71 -10.54
CA LEU A 593 23.49 8.71 -10.89
C LEU A 593 24.07 7.35 -11.27
N GLU A 594 25.19 7.31 -12.02
CA GLU A 594 25.86 6.05 -12.38
C GLU A 594 26.41 5.33 -11.14
N ARG A 595 27.02 6.10 -10.23
CA ARG A 595 27.55 5.55 -8.98
C ARG A 595 26.43 5.09 -8.06
N GLN A 596 25.33 5.82 -8.04
CA GLN A 596 24.13 5.48 -7.25
C GLN A 596 23.53 4.17 -7.77
N LEU A 597 23.39 3.98 -9.09
CA LEU A 597 22.88 2.73 -9.68
C LEU A 597 23.76 1.53 -9.32
N LEU A 598 25.07 1.66 -9.50
CA LEU A 598 26.00 0.55 -9.20
C LEU A 598 26.05 0.23 -7.71
N LEU A 599 26.11 1.25 -6.83
CA LEU A 599 26.13 1.02 -5.40
C LEU A 599 24.79 0.48 -4.90
N ALA A 600 23.68 0.99 -5.42
CA ALA A 600 22.36 0.48 -5.09
C ALA A 600 22.19 -0.99 -5.52
N ALA A 601 22.70 -1.37 -6.70
CA ALA A 601 22.68 -2.75 -7.14
C ALA A 601 23.40 -3.68 -6.15
N LEU A 602 24.61 -3.29 -5.71
CA LEU A 602 25.40 -4.08 -4.74
C LEU A 602 24.74 -4.12 -3.36
N LEU A 603 24.28 -2.97 -2.86
CA LEU A 603 23.61 -2.89 -1.56
C LEU A 603 22.30 -3.68 -1.56
N GLY A 604 21.50 -3.57 -2.63
CA GLY A 604 20.26 -4.33 -2.78
C GLY A 604 20.50 -5.84 -2.74
N ALA A 605 21.52 -6.30 -3.49
CA ALA A 605 21.95 -7.69 -3.45
C ALA A 605 22.33 -8.13 -2.03
N GLY A 606 23.19 -7.35 -1.33
CA GLY A 606 23.64 -7.70 0.01
C GLY A 606 22.51 -7.71 1.05
N VAL A 607 21.67 -6.69 1.05
CA VAL A 607 20.53 -6.60 1.99
C VAL A 607 19.57 -7.77 1.80
N MET A 608 19.29 -8.14 0.54
CA MET A 608 18.35 -9.22 0.26
C MET A 608 18.91 -10.59 0.62
N VAL A 609 20.23 -10.82 0.45
CA VAL A 609 20.91 -12.04 0.90
C VAL A 609 20.88 -12.14 2.43
N ILE A 610 21.12 -11.04 3.14
CA ILE A 610 21.01 -11.00 4.60
C ILE A 610 19.58 -11.29 5.05
N ALA A 611 18.58 -10.68 4.39
CA ALA A 611 17.18 -10.93 4.71
C ALA A 611 16.78 -12.39 4.50
N ASP A 612 17.22 -13.00 3.40
CA ASP A 612 16.99 -14.41 3.12
C ASP A 612 17.68 -15.32 4.14
N TRP A 613 18.93 -15.01 4.52
CA TRP A 613 19.66 -15.77 5.53
C TRP A 613 19.00 -15.68 6.90
N ILE A 614 18.62 -14.49 7.34
CA ILE A 614 17.87 -14.29 8.59
C ILE A 614 16.56 -15.09 8.53
N GLY A 615 15.82 -15.01 7.43
CA GLY A 615 14.55 -15.70 7.25
C GLY A 615 14.67 -17.22 7.37
N ARG A 616 15.78 -17.80 6.89
CA ARG A 616 16.05 -19.25 6.98
C ARG A 616 16.31 -19.74 8.40
N TYR A 617 16.94 -18.92 9.27
CA TYR A 617 17.55 -19.45 10.49
C TYR A 617 17.03 -18.85 11.79
N VAL A 618 16.46 -17.63 11.78
CA VAL A 618 16.06 -16.93 13.04
C VAL A 618 14.96 -17.68 13.80
N MET A 619 14.07 -18.38 13.11
CA MET A 619 12.99 -19.15 13.73
C MET A 619 13.07 -20.65 13.41
N PHE A 620 14.27 -21.17 13.22
CA PHE A 620 14.46 -22.60 12.94
C PHE A 620 13.68 -23.49 13.91
N PRO A 621 12.95 -24.53 13.46
CA PRO A 621 12.96 -25.10 12.09
C PRO A 621 12.00 -24.40 11.10
N TYR A 622 11.30 -23.36 11.49
CA TYR A 622 10.40 -22.62 10.63
C TYR A 622 11.16 -21.55 9.84
N GLU A 623 10.74 -21.31 8.59
CA GLU A 623 11.34 -20.30 7.74
C GLU A 623 10.42 -19.06 7.61
N LEU A 624 11.02 -17.87 7.74
CA LEU A 624 10.35 -16.61 7.45
C LEU A 624 10.59 -16.23 5.97
N PRO A 625 9.58 -15.73 5.26
CA PRO A 625 9.77 -15.22 3.91
C PRO A 625 10.79 -14.06 3.89
N ALA A 626 11.74 -14.11 2.94
CA ALA A 626 12.79 -13.10 2.82
C ALA A 626 12.22 -11.69 2.61
N GLY A 627 11.06 -11.58 1.95
CA GLY A 627 10.35 -10.30 1.74
C GLY A 627 9.88 -9.65 3.04
N THR A 628 9.35 -10.42 3.99
CA THR A 628 8.92 -9.89 5.29
C THR A 628 10.10 -9.45 6.13
N VAL A 629 11.21 -10.21 6.12
CA VAL A 629 12.45 -9.83 6.81
C VAL A 629 13.05 -8.57 6.19
N ALA A 630 13.07 -8.46 4.87
CA ALA A 630 13.53 -7.26 4.17
C ALA A 630 12.68 -6.02 4.52
N ALA A 631 11.36 -6.17 4.65
CA ALA A 631 10.46 -5.10 5.08
C ALA A 631 10.74 -4.66 6.53
N ILE A 632 11.03 -5.58 7.45
CA ILE A 632 11.41 -5.27 8.83
C ILE A 632 12.76 -4.52 8.88
N ILE A 633 13.77 -4.98 8.13
CA ILE A 633 15.07 -4.31 8.04
C ILE A 633 14.91 -2.91 7.46
N GLY A 634 14.15 -2.78 6.37
CA GLY A 634 13.90 -1.51 5.69
C GLY A 634 13.13 -0.53 6.56
N GLY A 635 12.08 -1.00 7.23
CA GLY A 635 11.31 -0.20 8.19
C GLY A 635 12.18 0.31 9.32
N GLY A 636 13.00 -0.55 9.95
CA GLY A 636 13.96 -0.18 10.98
C GLY A 636 14.95 0.88 10.51
N TYR A 637 15.50 0.74 9.30
CA TYR A 637 16.39 1.74 8.70
C TYR A 637 15.71 3.09 8.54
N PHE A 638 14.47 3.14 8.02
CA PHE A 638 13.75 4.40 7.86
C PHE A 638 13.37 5.04 9.19
N LEU A 639 13.01 4.26 10.21
CA LEU A 639 12.78 4.77 11.56
C LEU A 639 14.05 5.47 12.12
N TRP A 640 15.21 4.87 11.88
CA TRP A 640 16.48 5.47 12.25
C TRP A 640 16.80 6.74 11.42
N LEU A 641 16.51 6.72 10.11
CA LEU A 641 16.74 7.87 9.21
C LEU A 641 15.88 9.08 9.61
N ILE A 642 14.60 8.88 9.90
CA ILE A 642 13.67 9.94 10.31
C ILE A 642 14.19 10.67 11.56
N ARG A 643 14.77 9.94 12.52
CA ARG A 643 15.35 10.52 13.73
C ARG A 643 16.58 11.40 13.46
N LYS A 644 17.31 11.17 12.35
CA LYS A 644 18.51 11.93 11.98
C LYS A 644 18.24 13.16 11.12
N VAL A 645 17.02 13.36 10.64
CA VAL A 645 16.68 14.59 9.89
C VAL A 645 16.83 15.78 10.84
N PRO A 646 17.75 16.75 10.57
CA PRO A 646 17.98 17.88 11.47
C PRO A 646 16.66 18.64 11.65
N THR A 647 16.31 18.89 12.91
CA THR A 647 15.27 19.87 13.24
C THR A 647 15.71 21.21 12.66
N ALA A 648 14.82 21.90 11.92
CA ALA A 648 15.06 23.22 11.33
C ALA A 648 15.35 24.33 12.39
N ALA A 649 15.97 24.00 13.49
CA ALA A 649 16.39 24.89 14.57
C ALA A 649 17.87 25.35 14.44
N ASN A 650 18.64 24.76 13.51
CA ASN A 650 20.08 25.04 13.35
C ASN A 650 20.43 25.57 11.92
N SER A 651 19.47 26.14 11.20
CA SER A 651 19.74 26.89 9.95
C SER A 651 19.15 28.27 9.98
#